data_65cb4e317b50d322e55a1915b547128a
#
_entry.id   65cb4e317b50d322e55a1915b547128a
#
_cell.length_a   1.000
_cell.length_b   1.000
_cell.length_c   1.000
_cell.angle_alpha   90.00
_cell.angle_beta   90.00
_cell.angle_gamma   90.00
#
_symmetry.space_group_name_H-M   'P 1'
#
loop_
_entity.id
_entity.type
_entity.pdbx_description
1 polymer ?
#
loop_
_entity_poly.entity_id
_entity_poly.type
_entity_poly.pdbx_seq_one_letter_code
_entity_poly.pdbx_strand_id
1 'polypeptide(L)'
;MRRARTVVVFMLAWSVAASVSGQVLDWPTERPPRPLPARDITFPPYQIRTLPNGLQVVAVSHHEQPAVSIRLILRAGGAQDPATRPGVAYVAASLLDQGTTTKTAEQIATTIDSIGGAIGVGAGSDVTFISAAVMKHSLGVALDLVSDLARHPAFANEEIERQRQQILSGLKVSYDDPDYLSGVVFDRLVYGFHPYGKPDSGTPESIASVAREDLLAFHKRWFGANNAILAIVGDVSADEAFAGAQRAFGSWERVDLPPVKAEEAPAATRRVVIVDRPTAAQTEIRVGNIALSRRHPDYLALDIAMKILGGEGGNRLHRVLRSERGLTYGASADLNALRDTGDIVAETDTRSEKTAEALRLIVEEIVRLQRQRVQQRELTDAQEYLTGSFPLTVETPSAIALQVLNAVFYGLDLNELQTYRERVNKITVDDIQRVAQLYLHPDKLSIVLVGDASVFAKDLAGVGFDRVERIPIAELDLSSPDLRRSVSKPGRLEPIAFRTAPTEAGQGQVDSDARALIARAVAAKGGRDLLRSIQTVRMESVTTVRAGGASTDLPSITTIRYPAAFRIEASTPAGRLVQVFSAGTYWIEDANGVHSAPESLAEQIRGTVQRDTVPLLLALADGKVTATATDTVDGGQTVPALDVALPGAKPLMLIFDPATTLLAKARYRVNSSPDGGDVNVEEIYSDYRDVNGLKVAFKTELRRAGAPAVNRTVRTFEFNVPIDSALFSKPS
;
A
#
# COMPACT_ATOMS: atom_id res chain seq x y z
N MET A 1 60.75 -40.89 -46.00
CA MET A 1 60.35 -39.58 -45.53
C MET A 1 58.83 -39.31 -45.62
N ARG A 2 57.99 -40.02 -46.36
CA ARG A 2 56.53 -39.81 -46.43
C ARG A 2 55.73 -40.45 -45.30
N ARG A 3 56.22 -41.51 -44.62
CA ARG A 3 55.48 -42.15 -43.51
C ARG A 3 55.67 -41.46 -42.16
N ALA A 4 56.71 -40.66 -41.96
CA ALA A 4 56.88 -39.88 -40.71
C ALA A 4 56.00 -38.61 -40.63
N ARG A 5 55.60 -38.02 -41.77
CA ARG A 5 54.78 -36.86 -41.82
C ARG A 5 53.29 -37.17 -41.50
N THR A 6 52.83 -38.38 -41.82
CA THR A 6 51.42 -38.78 -41.60
C THR A 6 51.19 -39.11 -40.12
N VAL A 7 52.18 -39.64 -39.40
CA VAL A 7 52.06 -39.95 -37.98
C VAL A 7 52.03 -38.67 -37.11
N VAL A 8 52.85 -37.65 -37.51
CA VAL A 8 52.86 -36.36 -36.76
C VAL A 8 51.58 -35.56 -36.94
N VAL A 9 50.93 -35.61 -38.12
CA VAL A 9 49.66 -34.95 -38.36
C VAL A 9 48.51 -35.66 -37.60
N PHE A 10 48.55 -37.00 -37.44
CA PHE A 10 47.61 -37.74 -36.64
C PHE A 10 47.73 -37.51 -35.11
N MET A 11 48.97 -37.35 -34.63
CA MET A 11 49.23 -37.03 -33.23
C MET A 11 48.84 -35.56 -32.87
N LEU A 12 49.06 -34.63 -33.80
CA LEU A 12 48.56 -33.24 -33.59
C LEU A 12 47.04 -33.14 -33.68
N ALA A 13 46.36 -33.94 -34.52
CA ALA A 13 44.90 -33.99 -34.58
C ALA A 13 44.28 -34.62 -33.32
N TRP A 14 44.98 -35.57 -32.69
CA TRP A 14 44.54 -36.17 -31.43
C TRP A 14 44.78 -35.28 -30.21
N SER A 15 45.84 -34.49 -30.20
CA SER A 15 46.10 -33.52 -29.12
C SER A 15 45.15 -32.30 -29.19
N VAL A 16 44.67 -31.92 -30.37
CA VAL A 16 43.63 -30.87 -30.50
C VAL A 16 42.24 -31.43 -30.20
N ALA A 17 41.96 -32.71 -30.50
CA ALA A 17 40.69 -33.34 -30.12
C ALA A 17 40.58 -33.62 -28.62
N ALA A 18 41.70 -33.80 -27.89
CA ALA A 18 41.69 -33.95 -26.43
C ALA A 18 41.54 -32.62 -25.68
N SER A 19 41.77 -31.47 -26.35
CA SER A 19 41.62 -30.13 -25.73
C SER A 19 40.23 -29.53 -25.91
N VAL A 20 39.33 -30.19 -26.64
CA VAL A 20 37.89 -29.81 -26.81
C VAL A 20 36.97 -30.76 -26.03
N SER A 21 37.55 -31.60 -25.15
CA SER A 21 36.76 -32.25 -24.09
C SER A 21 36.29 -31.16 -23.15
N GLY A 22 35.03 -30.76 -23.35
CA GLY A 22 34.40 -29.63 -22.70
C GLY A 22 34.74 -29.53 -21.23
N GLN A 23 35.02 -28.35 -20.78
CA GLN A 23 34.62 -28.00 -19.43
C GLN A 23 33.10 -28.25 -19.36
N VAL A 24 32.74 -29.49 -19.03
CA VAL A 24 31.51 -29.73 -18.32
C VAL A 24 31.65 -28.82 -17.11
N LEU A 25 30.93 -27.70 -17.09
CA LEU A 25 30.71 -26.94 -15.89
C LEU A 25 30.19 -27.99 -14.91
N ASP A 26 31.05 -28.49 -14.05
CA ASP A 26 30.60 -29.23 -12.89
C ASP A 26 29.69 -28.30 -12.12
N TRP A 27 28.40 -28.45 -12.33
CA TRP A 27 27.43 -27.95 -11.38
C TRP A 27 27.89 -28.46 -10.02
N PRO A 28 27.89 -27.62 -8.98
CA PRO A 28 28.37 -28.02 -7.69
C PRO A 28 27.70 -29.35 -7.34
N THR A 29 28.47 -30.41 -7.36
CA THR A 29 28.10 -31.75 -6.94
C THR A 29 27.88 -31.78 -5.42
N GLU A 30 28.30 -30.71 -4.75
CA GLU A 30 28.00 -30.49 -3.34
C GLU A 30 26.53 -30.27 -3.15
N ARG A 31 25.92 -31.21 -2.49
CA ARG A 31 24.55 -31.02 -1.97
C ARG A 31 24.58 -29.81 -1.05
N PRO A 32 23.48 -28.98 -1.01
CA PRO A 32 23.35 -27.95 0.01
C PRO A 32 23.72 -28.53 1.38
N PRO A 33 24.42 -27.78 2.24
CA PRO A 33 24.75 -28.24 3.57
C PRO A 33 23.46 -28.71 4.26
N ARG A 34 23.53 -29.87 4.93
CA ARG A 34 22.36 -30.33 5.69
C ARG A 34 22.02 -29.27 6.72
N PRO A 35 20.74 -28.91 6.88
CA PRO A 35 20.33 -28.02 7.95
C PRO A 35 20.89 -28.53 9.27
N LEU A 36 21.53 -27.66 10.03
CA LEU A 36 21.88 -27.98 11.41
C LEU A 36 20.58 -28.17 12.20
N PRO A 37 20.61 -28.98 13.25
CA PRO A 37 19.48 -29.04 14.18
C PRO A 37 19.12 -27.64 14.60
N ALA A 38 17.84 -27.27 14.54
CA ALA A 38 17.39 -25.96 14.95
C ALA A 38 17.79 -25.72 16.41
N ARG A 39 18.51 -24.60 16.66
CA ARG A 39 18.90 -24.24 18.02
C ARG A 39 17.67 -24.02 18.89
N ASP A 40 17.70 -24.45 20.15
CA ASP A 40 16.67 -24.08 21.08
C ASP A 40 16.73 -22.59 21.32
N ILE A 41 15.60 -21.94 21.09
CA ILE A 41 15.43 -20.52 21.33
C ILE A 41 14.69 -20.38 22.64
N THR A 42 15.34 -19.72 23.57
CA THR A 42 14.70 -19.33 24.83
C THR A 42 14.14 -17.93 24.65
N PHE A 43 12.84 -17.76 24.83
CA PHE A 43 12.23 -16.44 24.84
C PHE A 43 12.87 -15.62 25.96
N PRO A 44 13.22 -14.32 25.73
CA PRO A 44 13.86 -13.49 26.76
C PRO A 44 13.04 -13.41 28.04
N PRO A 45 13.70 -13.29 29.22
CA PRO A 45 13.00 -13.16 30.49
C PRO A 45 12.13 -11.90 30.50
N TYR A 46 10.89 -12.06 30.92
CA TYR A 46 9.92 -10.96 31.02
C TYR A 46 9.35 -10.84 32.44
N GLN A 47 8.90 -9.65 32.77
CA GLN A 47 8.15 -9.38 34.00
C GLN A 47 6.92 -8.55 33.68
N ILE A 48 5.81 -8.84 34.36
CA ILE A 48 4.56 -8.08 34.23
C ILE A 48 4.17 -7.51 35.56
N ARG A 49 3.86 -6.21 35.60
CA ARG A 49 3.32 -5.53 36.79
C ARG A 49 2.13 -4.67 36.36
N THR A 50 1.13 -4.63 37.23
CA THR A 50 0.01 -3.70 37.07
C THR A 50 0.23 -2.52 37.97
N LEU A 51 0.27 -1.31 37.42
CA LEU A 51 0.41 -0.08 38.21
C LEU A 51 -0.88 0.20 39.00
N PRO A 52 -0.85 1.04 40.04
CA PRO A 52 -2.03 1.36 40.84
C PRO A 52 -3.21 1.91 40.04
N ASN A 53 -2.94 2.61 38.92
CA ASN A 53 -3.96 3.11 38.01
C ASN A 53 -4.52 2.06 37.04
N GLY A 54 -4.04 0.82 37.11
CA GLY A 54 -4.53 -0.29 36.28
C GLY A 54 -3.78 -0.51 34.98
N LEU A 55 -2.76 0.31 34.64
CA LEU A 55 -1.91 0.09 33.48
C LEU A 55 -1.11 -1.20 33.66
N GLN A 56 -1.24 -2.11 32.72
CA GLN A 56 -0.42 -3.31 32.65
C GLN A 56 0.92 -2.99 31.98
N VAL A 57 2.02 -3.23 32.66
CA VAL A 57 3.37 -2.97 32.13
C VAL A 57 4.12 -4.30 31.98
N VAL A 58 4.64 -4.53 30.79
CA VAL A 58 5.47 -5.68 30.42
C VAL A 58 6.90 -5.18 30.22
N ALA A 59 7.85 -5.72 30.94
CA ALA A 59 9.27 -5.44 30.79
C ALA A 59 9.98 -6.71 30.29
N VAL A 60 10.76 -6.58 29.21
CA VAL A 60 11.59 -7.66 28.66
C VAL A 60 13.01 -7.15 28.49
N SER A 61 13.96 -7.73 29.22
CA SER A 61 15.37 -7.39 29.10
C SER A 61 16.01 -8.12 27.93
N HIS A 62 16.56 -7.37 26.96
CA HIS A 62 17.23 -7.89 25.79
C HIS A 62 18.43 -6.97 25.45
N HIS A 63 19.62 -7.38 25.89
CA HIS A 63 20.82 -6.53 25.92
C HIS A 63 21.75 -6.69 24.72
N GLU A 64 21.30 -7.30 23.62
CA GLU A 64 22.15 -7.51 22.43
C GLU A 64 22.45 -6.22 21.68
N GLN A 65 21.53 -5.25 21.75
CA GLN A 65 21.68 -3.93 21.15
C GLN A 65 21.29 -2.84 22.15
N PRO A 66 21.94 -1.67 22.14
CA PRO A 66 21.63 -0.58 23.07
C PRO A 66 20.35 0.18 22.68
N ALA A 67 19.32 -0.54 22.24
CA ALA A 67 18.05 -0.03 21.77
C ALA A 67 16.90 -0.51 22.64
N VAL A 68 15.85 0.32 22.76
CA VAL A 68 14.63 0.00 23.49
C VAL A 68 13.43 0.26 22.59
N SER A 69 12.56 -0.74 22.49
CA SER A 69 11.25 -0.62 21.88
C SER A 69 10.20 -0.40 22.96
N ILE A 70 9.38 0.62 22.77
CA ILE A 70 8.22 0.95 23.59
C ILE A 70 6.97 0.73 22.74
N ARG A 71 6.01 -0.03 23.23
CA ARG A 71 4.73 -0.21 22.54
C ARG A 71 3.59 -0.15 23.55
N LEU A 72 2.77 0.89 23.39
CA LEU A 72 1.53 1.06 24.13
C LEU A 72 0.38 0.58 23.22
N ILE A 73 -0.47 -0.30 23.75
CA ILE A 73 -1.73 -0.67 23.08
C ILE A 73 -2.91 -0.33 23.97
N LEU A 74 -3.97 0.17 23.36
CA LEU A 74 -5.29 0.35 23.95
C LEU A 74 -6.17 -0.81 23.44
N ARG A 75 -6.96 -1.43 24.33
CA ARG A 75 -7.90 -2.50 23.98
C ARG A 75 -9.18 -1.91 23.34
N ALA A 76 -8.97 -1.12 22.28
CA ALA A 76 -10.02 -0.50 21.49
C ALA A 76 -9.49 -0.19 20.09
N GLY A 77 -10.24 -0.52 19.07
CA GLY A 77 -9.95 -0.30 17.66
C GLY A 77 -11.23 -0.13 16.86
N GLY A 78 -11.23 -0.48 15.59
CA GLY A 78 -12.38 -0.38 14.69
C GLY A 78 -13.63 -1.13 15.17
N ALA A 79 -13.43 -2.24 15.93
CA ALA A 79 -14.56 -2.97 16.53
C ALA A 79 -15.34 -2.15 17.57
N GLN A 80 -14.75 -1.10 18.12
CA GLN A 80 -15.39 -0.18 19.07
C GLN A 80 -15.95 1.07 18.41
N ASP A 81 -15.86 1.19 17.11
CA ASP A 81 -16.44 2.31 16.36
C ASP A 81 -17.98 2.33 16.49
N PRO A 82 -18.58 3.52 16.50
CA PRO A 82 -20.04 3.61 16.37
C PRO A 82 -20.51 2.86 15.11
N ALA A 83 -21.63 2.13 15.22
CA ALA A 83 -22.14 1.30 14.13
C ALA A 83 -22.35 2.06 12.80
N THR A 84 -22.67 3.35 12.90
CA THR A 84 -22.92 4.24 11.75
C THR A 84 -21.69 5.00 11.27
N ARG A 85 -20.54 4.88 11.96
CA ARG A 85 -19.31 5.65 11.68
C ARG A 85 -18.06 4.79 11.80
N PRO A 86 -17.90 3.76 10.95
CA PRO A 86 -16.66 3.01 10.88
C PRO A 86 -15.49 3.93 10.51
N GLY A 87 -14.32 3.68 11.09
CA GLY A 87 -13.11 4.46 10.87
C GLY A 87 -12.81 5.54 11.93
N VAL A 88 -13.65 5.71 12.96
CA VAL A 88 -13.39 6.68 14.05
C VAL A 88 -12.09 6.34 14.77
N ALA A 89 -11.85 5.07 15.12
CA ALA A 89 -10.62 4.62 15.76
C ALA A 89 -9.40 4.89 14.86
N TYR A 90 -9.53 4.62 13.58
CA TYR A 90 -8.47 4.84 12.58
C TYR A 90 -8.11 6.33 12.46
N VAL A 91 -9.11 7.22 12.33
CA VAL A 91 -8.91 8.67 12.29
C VAL A 91 -8.32 9.17 13.61
N ALA A 92 -8.84 8.71 14.76
CA ALA A 92 -8.30 9.10 16.07
C ALA A 92 -6.83 8.70 16.20
N ALA A 93 -6.49 7.48 15.83
CA ALA A 93 -5.11 6.98 15.88
C ALA A 93 -4.17 7.79 14.95
N SER A 94 -4.60 8.08 13.73
CA SER A 94 -3.80 8.84 12.74
C SER A 94 -3.53 10.30 13.16
N LEU A 95 -4.23 10.80 14.17
CA LEU A 95 -4.10 12.15 14.70
C LEU A 95 -3.29 12.23 16.01
N LEU A 96 -2.92 11.11 16.62
CA LEU A 96 -2.21 11.11 17.91
C LEU A 96 -0.86 11.82 17.85
N ASP A 97 -0.14 11.69 16.75
CA ASP A 97 1.16 12.33 16.51
C ASP A 97 1.07 13.68 15.77
N GLN A 98 -0.16 14.12 15.44
CA GLN A 98 -0.41 15.40 14.75
C GLN A 98 -0.64 16.59 15.70
N GLY A 99 -0.21 16.46 16.93
CA GLY A 99 -0.22 17.49 17.96
C GLY A 99 -0.93 17.07 19.23
N THR A 100 -0.38 17.53 20.34
CA THR A 100 -0.95 17.38 21.67
C THR A 100 -1.33 18.75 22.23
N THR A 101 -1.92 18.78 23.42
CA THR A 101 -2.17 20.06 24.12
C THR A 101 -0.88 20.75 24.58
N THR A 102 0.27 20.05 24.50
CA THR A 102 1.58 20.55 24.95
C THR A 102 2.60 20.72 23.83
N LYS A 103 2.41 20.06 22.68
CA LYS A 103 3.34 20.05 21.54
C LYS A 103 2.63 20.13 20.21
N THR A 104 3.20 20.85 19.26
CA THR A 104 2.79 20.79 17.87
C THR A 104 3.30 19.50 17.19
N ALA A 105 2.75 19.14 16.03
CA ALA A 105 3.24 18.01 15.21
C ALA A 105 4.73 18.16 14.88
N GLU A 106 5.19 19.37 14.52
CA GLU A 106 6.60 19.68 14.26
C GLU A 106 7.48 19.44 15.49
N GLN A 107 7.02 19.85 16.68
CA GLN A 107 7.76 19.62 17.92
C GLN A 107 7.84 18.14 18.28
N ILE A 108 6.78 17.36 18.01
CA ILE A 108 6.78 15.90 18.19
C ILE A 108 7.82 15.27 17.27
N ALA A 109 7.76 15.57 15.96
CA ALA A 109 8.72 15.07 14.98
C ALA A 109 10.16 15.47 15.33
N THR A 110 10.41 16.74 15.63
CA THR A 110 11.75 17.22 16.05
C THR A 110 12.24 16.53 17.31
N THR A 111 11.37 16.27 18.29
CA THR A 111 11.75 15.60 19.53
C THR A 111 12.26 14.19 19.26
N ILE A 112 11.54 13.40 18.46
CA ILE A 112 11.93 12.01 18.18
C ILE A 112 13.13 11.94 17.23
N ASP A 113 13.20 12.80 16.22
CA ASP A 113 14.29 12.85 15.25
C ASP A 113 15.62 13.28 15.91
N SER A 114 15.57 14.23 16.82
CA SER A 114 16.77 14.73 17.53
C SER A 114 17.48 13.66 18.37
N ILE A 115 16.75 12.61 18.78
CA ILE A 115 17.32 11.49 19.55
C ILE A 115 17.57 10.25 18.68
N GLY A 116 17.43 10.37 17.33
CA GLY A 116 17.59 9.27 16.40
C GLY A 116 16.57 8.16 16.61
N GLY A 117 15.36 8.50 17.07
CA GLY A 117 14.28 7.57 17.34
C GLY A 117 13.28 7.50 16.19
N ALA A 118 12.34 6.58 16.33
CA ALA A 118 11.18 6.46 15.45
C ALA A 118 9.90 6.36 16.30
N ILE A 119 8.80 6.94 15.81
CA ILE A 119 7.48 6.81 16.41
C ILE A 119 6.47 6.39 15.34
N GLY A 120 5.47 5.61 15.75
CA GLY A 120 4.38 5.20 14.86
C GLY A 120 3.10 5.03 15.64
N VAL A 121 2.00 5.40 15.02
CA VAL A 121 0.64 5.32 15.58
C VAL A 121 -0.28 4.59 14.61
N GLY A 122 -1.33 3.94 15.11
CA GLY A 122 -2.29 3.28 14.23
C GLY A 122 -3.39 2.58 15.01
N ALA A 123 -4.41 2.13 14.28
CA ALA A 123 -5.48 1.30 14.80
C ALA A 123 -5.75 0.14 13.84
N GLY A 124 -6.09 -1.02 14.42
CA GLY A 124 -6.68 -2.16 13.72
C GLY A 124 -8.03 -2.47 14.33
N SER A 125 -8.56 -3.64 14.05
CA SER A 125 -9.91 -4.03 14.49
C SER A 125 -10.07 -4.01 16.02
N ASP A 126 -9.11 -4.56 16.77
CA ASP A 126 -9.20 -4.75 18.22
C ASP A 126 -8.37 -3.78 19.06
N VAL A 127 -7.42 -3.09 18.45
CA VAL A 127 -6.43 -2.29 19.19
C VAL A 127 -6.11 -0.97 18.50
N THR A 128 -5.80 0.03 19.32
CA THR A 128 -5.05 1.22 18.88
C THR A 128 -3.67 1.15 19.51
N PHE A 129 -2.63 1.54 18.78
CA PHE A 129 -1.26 1.45 19.26
C PHE A 129 -0.46 2.73 19.06
N ILE A 130 0.50 2.95 19.95
CA ILE A 130 1.58 3.92 19.83
C ILE A 130 2.87 3.15 20.04
N SER A 131 3.80 3.21 19.10
CA SER A 131 5.11 2.55 19.18
C SER A 131 6.23 3.57 19.10
N ALA A 132 7.30 3.34 19.83
CA ALA A 132 8.53 4.11 19.70
C ALA A 132 9.74 3.17 19.78
N ALA A 133 10.78 3.47 19.00
CA ALA A 133 12.06 2.80 19.05
C ALA A 133 13.16 3.85 19.23
N VAL A 134 13.99 3.69 20.29
CA VAL A 134 15.01 4.67 20.66
C VAL A 134 16.24 3.97 21.20
N MET A 135 17.36 4.69 21.25
CA MET A 135 18.53 4.25 22.00
C MET A 135 18.24 4.31 23.51
N LYS A 136 18.84 3.43 24.30
CA LYS A 136 18.66 3.29 25.74
C LYS A 136 18.68 4.63 26.49
N HIS A 137 19.66 5.50 26.21
CA HIS A 137 19.80 6.79 26.89
C HIS A 137 18.62 7.74 26.67
N SER A 138 17.82 7.52 25.65
CA SER A 138 16.64 8.33 25.29
C SER A 138 15.31 7.73 25.77
N LEU A 139 15.35 6.61 26.52
CA LEU A 139 14.14 5.92 27.00
C LEU A 139 13.17 6.88 27.73
N GLY A 140 13.71 7.78 28.56
CA GLY A 140 12.89 8.75 29.31
C GLY A 140 12.11 9.68 28.42
N VAL A 141 12.77 10.25 27.41
CA VAL A 141 12.14 11.16 26.43
C VAL A 141 11.05 10.44 25.64
N ALA A 142 11.32 9.21 25.20
CA ALA A 142 10.36 8.42 24.44
C ALA A 142 9.12 8.04 25.28
N LEU A 143 9.29 7.64 26.54
CA LEU A 143 8.16 7.35 27.45
C LEU A 143 7.30 8.58 27.70
N ASP A 144 7.92 9.74 27.92
CA ASP A 144 7.21 11.00 28.13
C ASP A 144 6.43 11.40 26.85
N LEU A 145 7.03 11.21 25.67
CA LEU A 145 6.36 11.47 24.40
C LEU A 145 5.18 10.52 24.15
N VAL A 146 5.36 9.20 24.29
CA VAL A 146 4.29 8.21 24.14
C VAL A 146 3.15 8.48 25.13
N SER A 147 3.47 8.88 26.38
CA SER A 147 2.47 9.27 27.38
C SER A 147 1.69 10.52 26.95
N ASP A 148 2.37 11.53 26.42
CA ASP A 148 1.73 12.77 25.96
C ASP A 148 0.78 12.51 24.79
N LEU A 149 1.21 11.73 23.77
CA LEU A 149 0.39 11.34 22.63
C LEU A 149 -0.86 10.56 23.06
N ALA A 150 -0.73 9.63 24.00
CA ALA A 150 -1.85 8.82 24.46
C ALA A 150 -2.86 9.61 25.29
N ARG A 151 -2.41 10.59 26.05
CA ARG A 151 -3.23 11.25 27.08
C ARG A 151 -3.79 12.60 26.65
N HIS A 152 -3.08 13.31 25.80
CA HIS A 152 -3.36 14.72 25.52
C HIS A 152 -3.44 15.08 24.02
N PRO A 153 -3.99 14.21 23.13
CA PRO A 153 -4.08 14.59 21.73
C PRO A 153 -4.95 15.84 21.57
N ALA A 154 -4.50 16.76 20.73
CA ALA A 154 -5.19 18.04 20.51
C ALA A 154 -6.46 17.89 19.66
N PHE A 155 -6.46 16.98 18.71
CA PHE A 155 -7.49 16.84 17.69
C PHE A 155 -7.89 18.21 17.08
N ALA A 156 -6.88 18.98 16.65
CA ALA A 156 -7.08 20.29 16.06
C ALA A 156 -7.91 20.18 14.77
N ASN A 157 -8.84 21.08 14.53
CA ASN A 157 -9.75 21.02 13.37
C ASN A 157 -8.98 21.02 12.04
N GLU A 158 -7.91 21.80 11.95
CA GLU A 158 -7.05 21.87 10.76
C GLU A 158 -6.39 20.51 10.46
N GLU A 159 -5.88 19.84 11.50
CA GLU A 159 -5.27 18.51 11.37
C GLU A 159 -6.30 17.42 11.06
N ILE A 160 -7.50 17.51 11.64
CA ILE A 160 -8.61 16.61 11.30
C ILE A 160 -8.94 16.73 9.81
N GLU A 161 -9.09 17.95 9.30
CA GLU A 161 -9.42 18.14 7.89
C GLU A 161 -8.27 17.69 6.97
N ARG A 162 -7.03 17.98 7.33
CA ARG A 162 -5.86 17.52 6.58
C ARG A 162 -5.79 15.98 6.53
N GLN A 163 -5.95 15.30 7.67
CA GLN A 163 -5.96 13.83 7.74
C GLN A 163 -7.17 13.24 7.02
N ARG A 164 -8.34 13.85 7.15
CA ARG A 164 -9.55 13.44 6.40
C ARG A 164 -9.28 13.40 4.90
N GLN A 165 -8.74 14.48 4.33
CA GLN A 165 -8.42 14.55 2.90
C GLN A 165 -7.37 13.51 2.50
N GLN A 166 -6.38 13.27 3.34
CA GLN A 166 -5.38 12.25 3.12
C GLN A 166 -6.00 10.83 3.12
N ILE A 167 -6.84 10.52 4.11
CA ILE A 167 -7.52 9.22 4.23
C ILE A 167 -8.47 9.02 3.04
N LEU A 168 -9.28 10.02 2.68
CA LEU A 168 -10.19 9.93 1.54
C LEU A 168 -9.44 9.72 0.22
N SER A 169 -8.29 10.38 0.06
CA SER A 169 -7.41 10.18 -1.10
C SER A 169 -6.83 8.76 -1.12
N GLY A 170 -6.40 8.24 0.04
CA GLY A 170 -5.92 6.86 0.19
C GLY A 170 -7.03 5.85 -0.12
N LEU A 171 -8.22 6.03 0.45
CA LEU A 171 -9.37 5.16 0.18
C LEU A 171 -9.74 5.14 -1.31
N LYS A 172 -9.67 6.28 -1.99
CA LYS A 172 -9.90 6.31 -3.45
C LYS A 172 -8.94 5.39 -4.21
N VAL A 173 -7.65 5.40 -3.83
CA VAL A 173 -6.66 4.49 -4.42
C VAL A 173 -6.95 3.04 -4.02
N SER A 174 -7.27 2.79 -2.75
CA SER A 174 -7.61 1.44 -2.28
C SER A 174 -8.84 0.85 -2.97
N TYR A 175 -9.85 1.66 -3.28
CA TYR A 175 -11.02 1.21 -4.03
C TYR A 175 -10.73 0.93 -5.53
N ASP A 176 -9.58 1.38 -6.04
CA ASP A 176 -9.08 0.99 -7.36
C ASP A 176 -8.22 -0.29 -7.31
N ASP A 177 -7.85 -0.77 -6.13
CA ASP A 177 -7.10 -2.01 -5.93
C ASP A 177 -8.05 -3.21 -5.79
N PRO A 178 -7.98 -4.23 -6.67
CA PRO A 178 -8.82 -5.42 -6.59
C PRO A 178 -8.60 -6.24 -5.31
N ASP A 179 -7.36 -6.31 -4.81
CA ASP A 179 -7.03 -7.04 -3.59
C ASP A 179 -7.71 -6.41 -2.37
N TYR A 180 -7.58 -5.09 -2.19
CA TYR A 180 -8.29 -4.38 -1.13
C TYR A 180 -9.81 -4.59 -1.21
N LEU A 181 -10.40 -4.44 -2.41
CA LEU A 181 -11.85 -4.60 -2.60
C LEU A 181 -12.30 -6.03 -2.27
N SER A 182 -11.54 -7.02 -2.71
CA SER A 182 -11.86 -8.42 -2.42
C SER A 182 -11.84 -8.69 -0.92
N GLY A 183 -10.87 -8.09 -0.19
CA GLY A 183 -10.74 -8.20 1.27
C GLY A 183 -11.93 -7.60 2.01
N VAL A 184 -12.23 -6.33 1.80
CA VAL A 184 -13.33 -5.64 2.53
C VAL A 184 -14.71 -6.21 2.20
N VAL A 185 -14.92 -6.70 0.97
CA VAL A 185 -16.17 -7.40 0.60
C VAL A 185 -16.20 -8.78 1.24
N PHE A 186 -15.10 -9.50 1.30
CA PHE A 186 -14.99 -10.81 1.97
C PHE A 186 -15.30 -10.67 3.45
N ASP A 187 -14.69 -9.73 4.15
CA ASP A 187 -14.97 -9.47 5.57
C ASP A 187 -16.47 -9.16 5.78
N ARG A 188 -17.05 -8.37 4.91
CA ARG A 188 -18.49 -8.05 4.96
C ARG A 188 -19.37 -9.27 4.71
N LEU A 189 -18.96 -10.22 3.86
CA LEU A 189 -19.69 -11.48 3.64
C LEU A 189 -19.57 -12.43 4.83
N VAL A 190 -18.36 -12.58 5.37
CA VAL A 190 -18.06 -13.52 6.46
C VAL A 190 -18.61 -13.03 7.79
N TYR A 191 -18.36 -11.78 8.12
CA TYR A 191 -18.73 -11.21 9.42
C TYR A 191 -20.09 -10.51 9.44
N GLY A 192 -20.68 -10.27 8.28
CA GLY A 192 -21.98 -9.59 8.22
C GLY A 192 -21.92 -8.19 8.83
N PHE A 193 -22.82 -7.90 9.79
CA PHE A 193 -22.84 -6.66 10.57
C PHE A 193 -22.10 -6.73 11.91
N HIS A 194 -21.43 -7.84 12.17
CA HIS A 194 -20.45 -7.92 13.26
C HIS A 194 -19.40 -6.78 13.11
N PRO A 195 -18.85 -6.24 14.19
CA PRO A 195 -17.83 -5.20 14.11
C PRO A 195 -16.69 -5.47 13.11
N TYR A 196 -16.23 -6.72 13.02
CA TYR A 196 -15.16 -7.12 12.09
C TYR A 196 -15.57 -7.16 10.60
N GLY A 197 -16.85 -7.03 10.28
CA GLY A 197 -17.32 -6.91 8.89
C GLY A 197 -17.29 -5.48 8.33
N LYS A 198 -16.68 -4.54 9.05
CA LYS A 198 -16.49 -3.16 8.62
C LYS A 198 -15.02 -2.89 8.35
N PRO A 199 -14.69 -2.12 7.29
CA PRO A 199 -13.30 -1.72 7.08
C PRO A 199 -12.78 -0.88 8.25
N ASP A 200 -11.66 -1.24 8.84
CA ASP A 200 -11.03 -0.49 9.94
C ASP A 200 -10.72 0.96 9.53
N SER A 201 -10.33 1.18 8.27
CA SER A 201 -10.10 2.51 7.70
C SER A 201 -11.38 3.30 7.40
N GLY A 202 -12.55 2.72 7.64
CA GLY A 202 -13.84 3.30 7.30
C GLY A 202 -14.18 3.23 5.81
N THR A 203 -15.28 3.89 5.45
CA THR A 203 -15.68 4.10 4.04
C THR A 203 -15.55 5.58 3.69
N PRO A 204 -15.53 5.96 2.40
CA PRO A 204 -15.50 7.37 2.01
C PRO A 204 -16.60 8.20 2.68
N GLU A 205 -17.80 7.64 2.77
CA GLU A 205 -18.97 8.29 3.38
C GLU A 205 -18.83 8.46 4.89
N SER A 206 -18.33 7.42 5.59
CA SER A 206 -18.14 7.49 7.04
C SER A 206 -17.01 8.45 7.41
N ILE A 207 -15.87 8.39 6.73
CA ILE A 207 -14.72 9.28 6.97
C ILE A 207 -15.08 10.74 6.71
N ALA A 208 -15.84 11.03 5.64
CA ALA A 208 -16.33 12.38 5.38
C ALA A 208 -17.23 12.93 6.52
N SER A 209 -17.89 12.04 7.28
CA SER A 209 -18.82 12.40 8.35
C SER A 209 -18.23 12.41 9.76
N VAL A 210 -17.00 11.88 9.97
CA VAL A 210 -16.36 11.86 11.30
C VAL A 210 -16.14 13.29 11.79
N ALA A 211 -16.70 13.63 12.94
CA ALA A 211 -16.55 14.94 13.56
C ALA A 211 -15.51 14.91 14.70
N ARG A 212 -15.02 16.09 15.11
CA ARG A 212 -14.10 16.21 16.24
C ARG A 212 -14.69 15.61 17.52
N GLU A 213 -15.98 15.79 17.73
CA GLU A 213 -16.73 15.28 18.87
C GLU A 213 -16.69 13.75 18.94
N ASP A 214 -16.68 13.05 17.80
CA ASP A 214 -16.56 11.60 17.75
C ASP A 214 -15.18 11.13 18.23
N LEU A 215 -14.12 11.84 17.81
CA LEU A 215 -12.76 11.57 18.21
C LEU A 215 -12.55 11.79 19.71
N LEU A 216 -13.04 12.90 20.23
CA LEU A 216 -13.01 13.22 21.66
C LEU A 216 -13.80 12.19 22.48
N ALA A 217 -14.99 11.78 22.00
CA ALA A 217 -15.80 10.78 22.67
C ALA A 217 -15.13 9.41 22.67
N PHE A 218 -14.53 8.99 21.55
CA PHE A 218 -13.76 7.75 21.45
C PHE A 218 -12.56 7.77 22.39
N HIS A 219 -11.76 8.84 22.36
CA HIS A 219 -10.60 9.00 23.24
C HIS A 219 -11.01 8.98 24.71
N LYS A 220 -11.98 9.79 25.12
CA LYS A 220 -12.49 9.85 26.51
C LYS A 220 -12.96 8.49 27.01
N ARG A 221 -13.57 7.68 26.15
CA ARG A 221 -14.16 6.39 26.52
C ARG A 221 -13.14 5.28 26.65
N TRP A 222 -12.11 5.27 25.79
CA TRP A 222 -11.23 4.13 25.63
C TRP A 222 -9.80 4.37 26.08
N PHE A 223 -9.30 5.63 26.07
CA PHE A 223 -7.91 5.95 26.40
C PHE A 223 -7.74 6.18 27.91
N GLY A 224 -7.62 5.08 28.64
CA GLY A 224 -7.39 5.09 30.08
C GLY A 224 -6.39 4.02 30.49
N ALA A 225 -5.69 4.28 31.60
CA ALA A 225 -4.64 3.40 32.10
C ALA A 225 -5.09 1.94 32.24
N ASN A 226 -6.31 1.72 32.72
CA ASN A 226 -6.87 0.37 32.94
C ASN A 226 -7.33 -0.34 31.64
N ASN A 227 -7.30 0.34 30.51
CA ASN A 227 -7.58 -0.23 29.18
C ASN A 227 -6.29 -0.42 28.36
N ALA A 228 -5.13 -0.11 28.93
CA ALA A 228 -3.86 -0.08 28.22
C ALA A 228 -2.89 -1.17 28.68
N ILE A 229 -2.03 -1.60 27.76
CA ILE A 229 -0.87 -2.45 28.01
C ILE A 229 0.35 -1.73 27.43
N LEU A 230 1.40 -1.57 28.24
CA LEU A 230 2.66 -0.97 27.84
C LEU A 230 3.77 -2.02 27.86
N ALA A 231 4.37 -2.31 26.71
CA ALA A 231 5.59 -3.10 26.64
C ALA A 231 6.82 -2.20 26.51
N ILE A 232 7.85 -2.50 27.30
CA ILE A 232 9.18 -1.87 27.25
C ILE A 232 10.18 -3.01 27.08
N VAL A 233 10.82 -3.10 25.92
CA VAL A 233 11.64 -4.24 25.53
C VAL A 233 12.98 -3.77 24.96
N GLY A 234 14.08 -4.34 25.42
CA GLY A 234 15.42 -4.01 24.92
C GLY A 234 16.47 -3.91 25.99
N ASP A 235 17.47 -3.03 25.80
CA ASP A 235 18.55 -2.81 26.75
C ASP A 235 18.07 -1.99 27.98
N VAL A 236 17.23 -2.61 28.76
CA VAL A 236 16.62 -2.03 29.96
C VAL A 236 16.42 -3.12 31.00
N SER A 237 16.70 -2.81 32.27
CA SER A 237 16.31 -3.69 33.35
C SER A 237 14.81 -3.56 33.65
N ALA A 238 14.23 -4.58 34.25
CA ALA A 238 12.81 -4.56 34.59
C ALA A 238 12.48 -3.41 35.56
N ASP A 239 13.37 -3.12 36.51
CA ASP A 239 13.16 -2.02 37.48
C ASP A 239 13.24 -0.65 36.84
N GLU A 240 14.16 -0.42 35.89
CA GLU A 240 14.21 0.81 35.09
C GLU A 240 12.94 0.97 34.24
N ALA A 241 12.47 -0.12 33.60
CA ALA A 241 11.24 -0.11 32.80
C ALA A 241 10.01 0.26 33.67
N PHE A 242 9.85 -0.38 34.85
CA PHE A 242 8.71 -0.10 35.74
C PHE A 242 8.79 1.29 36.36
N ALA A 243 9.97 1.74 36.76
CA ALA A 243 10.15 3.10 37.25
C ALA A 243 9.85 4.15 36.19
N GLY A 244 10.32 3.93 34.96
CA GLY A 244 10.02 4.78 33.81
C GLY A 244 8.51 4.82 33.49
N ALA A 245 7.87 3.66 33.47
CA ALA A 245 6.41 3.57 33.25
C ALA A 245 5.62 4.28 34.37
N GLN A 246 6.01 4.07 35.66
CA GLN A 246 5.36 4.73 36.79
C GLN A 246 5.51 6.25 36.70
N ARG A 247 6.70 6.76 36.34
CA ARG A 247 6.94 8.19 36.16
C ARG A 247 6.07 8.79 35.05
N ALA A 248 6.06 8.17 33.87
CA ALA A 248 5.40 8.73 32.69
C ALA A 248 3.88 8.53 32.71
N PHE A 249 3.39 7.41 33.23
CA PHE A 249 1.99 7.00 33.13
C PHE A 249 1.28 6.87 34.49
N GLY A 250 1.96 7.00 35.63
CA GLY A 250 1.38 6.78 36.96
C GLY A 250 0.22 7.70 37.31
N SER A 251 0.19 8.91 36.73
CA SER A 251 -0.91 9.87 36.85
C SER A 251 -1.99 9.73 35.78
N TRP A 252 -1.88 8.74 34.86
CA TRP A 252 -2.92 8.54 33.85
C TRP A 252 -4.19 8.01 34.49
N GLU A 253 -5.30 8.66 34.24
CA GLU A 253 -6.59 8.33 34.85
C GLU A 253 -7.15 7.00 34.33
N ARG A 254 -7.97 6.38 35.16
CA ARG A 254 -8.77 5.22 34.74
C ARG A 254 -10.02 5.72 34.01
N VAL A 255 -10.49 4.89 33.09
CA VAL A 255 -11.78 5.13 32.40
C VAL A 255 -12.82 4.10 32.86
N ASP A 256 -14.08 4.49 32.81
CA ASP A 256 -15.20 3.58 33.06
C ASP A 256 -15.48 2.79 31.76
N LEU A 257 -14.97 1.55 31.73
CA LEU A 257 -15.11 0.69 30.56
C LEU A 257 -16.49 0.05 30.54
N PRO A 258 -17.16 0.02 29.39
CA PRO A 258 -18.39 -0.74 29.24
C PRO A 258 -18.10 -2.22 29.52
N PRO A 259 -19.09 -3.00 30.00
CA PRO A 259 -18.93 -4.43 30.13
C PRO A 259 -18.59 -5.02 28.75
N VAL A 260 -17.55 -5.88 28.72
CA VAL A 260 -17.17 -6.60 27.50
C VAL A 260 -18.30 -7.53 27.13
N LYS A 261 -19.07 -7.17 26.12
CA LYS A 261 -20.07 -8.04 25.51
C LYS A 261 -19.40 -8.68 24.30
N ALA A 262 -19.05 -9.97 24.40
CA ALA A 262 -18.64 -10.70 23.21
C ALA A 262 -19.84 -10.74 22.24
N GLU A 263 -19.64 -10.22 21.04
CA GLU A 263 -20.63 -10.37 19.98
C GLU A 263 -20.56 -11.80 19.45
N GLU A 264 -21.73 -12.41 19.26
CA GLU A 264 -21.81 -13.78 18.75
C GLU A 264 -21.38 -13.80 17.29
N ALA A 265 -20.49 -14.73 16.95
CA ALA A 265 -20.04 -14.91 15.57
C ALA A 265 -21.24 -15.21 14.65
N PRO A 266 -21.35 -14.56 13.50
CA PRO A 266 -22.43 -14.84 12.57
C PRO A 266 -22.35 -16.27 12.05
N ALA A 267 -23.52 -16.85 11.72
CA ALA A 267 -23.57 -18.17 11.09
C ALA A 267 -22.95 -18.14 9.70
N ALA A 268 -22.14 -19.12 9.37
CA ALA A 268 -21.56 -19.28 8.03
C ALA A 268 -22.68 -19.42 6.98
N THR A 269 -22.60 -18.63 5.92
CA THR A 269 -23.56 -18.63 4.80
C THR A 269 -22.85 -18.83 3.48
N ARG A 270 -23.51 -19.51 2.52
CA ARG A 270 -22.98 -19.63 1.16
C ARG A 270 -23.39 -18.41 0.36
N ARG A 271 -22.41 -17.57 0.01
CA ARG A 271 -22.63 -16.43 -0.91
C ARG A 271 -21.48 -16.36 -1.92
N VAL A 272 -21.81 -16.05 -3.16
CA VAL A 272 -20.84 -15.79 -4.23
C VAL A 272 -21.12 -14.39 -4.78
N VAL A 273 -20.19 -13.49 -4.60
CA VAL A 273 -20.31 -12.10 -5.05
C VAL A 273 -19.22 -11.80 -6.09
N ILE A 274 -19.62 -11.25 -7.22
CA ILE A 274 -18.72 -10.65 -8.20
C ILE A 274 -18.80 -9.14 -8.07
N VAL A 275 -17.70 -8.50 -7.70
CA VAL A 275 -17.53 -7.06 -7.89
C VAL A 275 -17.05 -6.86 -9.32
N ASP A 276 -17.96 -6.36 -10.17
CA ASP A 276 -17.74 -6.27 -11.60
C ASP A 276 -16.89 -5.06 -11.95
N ARG A 277 -15.71 -5.34 -12.53
CA ARG A 277 -14.76 -4.34 -13.05
C ARG A 277 -14.52 -4.60 -14.52
N PRO A 278 -15.29 -3.98 -15.42
CA PRO A 278 -15.13 -4.16 -16.85
C PRO A 278 -13.69 -3.90 -17.32
N THR A 279 -13.21 -4.71 -18.24
CA THR A 279 -11.85 -4.65 -18.81
C THR A 279 -10.70 -5.08 -17.90
N ALA A 280 -10.97 -5.58 -16.68
CA ALA A 280 -9.93 -6.14 -15.84
C ALA A 280 -9.32 -7.40 -16.47
N ALA A 281 -7.98 -7.40 -16.64
CA ALA A 281 -7.26 -8.54 -17.22
C ALA A 281 -7.16 -9.72 -16.26
N GLN A 282 -7.18 -9.44 -14.96
CA GLN A 282 -7.11 -10.44 -13.89
C GLN A 282 -8.36 -10.38 -13.02
N THR A 283 -8.63 -11.50 -12.34
CA THR A 283 -9.65 -11.62 -11.30
C THR A 283 -8.98 -11.94 -9.99
N GLU A 284 -9.24 -11.14 -8.98
CA GLU A 284 -8.92 -11.44 -7.58
C GLU A 284 -9.96 -12.37 -7.01
N ILE A 285 -9.54 -13.42 -6.30
CA ILE A 285 -10.39 -14.49 -5.77
C ILE A 285 -10.13 -14.63 -4.27
N ARG A 286 -11.18 -14.49 -3.46
CA ARG A 286 -11.15 -14.85 -2.04
C ARG A 286 -12.23 -15.88 -1.72
N VAL A 287 -11.86 -16.92 -0.98
CA VAL A 287 -12.73 -18.05 -0.66
C VAL A 287 -12.51 -18.45 0.80
N GLY A 288 -13.56 -18.44 1.60
CA GLY A 288 -13.41 -18.82 3.01
C GLY A 288 -14.71 -18.82 3.79
N ASN A 289 -14.60 -18.95 5.09
CA ASN A 289 -15.74 -18.90 6.01
C ASN A 289 -15.32 -18.49 7.42
N ILE A 290 -16.31 -18.15 8.26
CA ILE A 290 -16.12 -17.87 9.68
C ILE A 290 -15.42 -19.02 10.39
N ALA A 291 -14.51 -18.71 11.31
CA ALA A 291 -13.72 -19.68 12.05
C ALA A 291 -13.72 -19.39 13.55
N LEU A 292 -12.58 -19.38 14.18
CA LEU A 292 -12.43 -19.35 15.64
C LEU A 292 -11.61 -18.15 16.12
N SER A 293 -11.76 -17.80 17.39
CA SER A 293 -11.00 -16.73 18.03
C SER A 293 -9.57 -17.17 18.37
N ARG A 294 -8.67 -16.18 18.57
CA ARG A 294 -7.25 -16.42 18.90
C ARG A 294 -7.05 -17.25 20.19
N ARG A 295 -7.99 -17.21 21.11
CA ARG A 295 -7.94 -17.96 22.39
C ARG A 295 -8.47 -19.39 22.28
N HIS A 296 -9.02 -19.78 21.14
CA HIS A 296 -9.60 -21.10 20.99
C HIS A 296 -8.53 -22.21 21.09
N PRO A 297 -8.78 -23.32 21.81
CA PRO A 297 -7.80 -24.41 21.96
C PRO A 297 -7.33 -24.99 20.63
N ASP A 298 -8.19 -25.02 19.62
CA ASP A 298 -7.91 -25.54 18.28
C ASP A 298 -7.15 -24.55 17.39
N TYR A 299 -6.84 -23.35 17.87
CA TYR A 299 -6.16 -22.32 17.06
C TYR A 299 -4.91 -22.86 16.35
N LEU A 300 -4.00 -23.46 17.11
CA LEU A 300 -2.72 -23.93 16.58
C LEU A 300 -2.88 -25.06 15.53
N ALA A 301 -3.80 -26.00 15.78
CA ALA A 301 -4.07 -27.09 14.84
C ALA A 301 -4.70 -26.56 13.53
N LEU A 302 -5.62 -25.60 13.64
CA LEU A 302 -6.26 -24.99 12.47
C LEU A 302 -5.27 -24.08 11.70
N ASP A 303 -4.41 -23.32 12.38
CA ASP A 303 -3.34 -22.54 11.74
C ASP A 303 -2.40 -23.44 10.93
N ILE A 304 -1.96 -24.58 11.49
CA ILE A 304 -1.16 -25.57 10.77
C ILE A 304 -1.93 -26.16 9.57
N ALA A 305 -3.22 -26.44 9.71
CA ALA A 305 -4.06 -26.90 8.60
C ALA A 305 -4.10 -25.88 7.45
N MET A 306 -4.20 -24.58 7.78
CA MET A 306 -4.16 -23.51 6.77
C MET A 306 -2.77 -23.36 6.15
N LYS A 307 -1.68 -23.58 6.92
CA LYS A 307 -0.31 -23.59 6.35
C LYS A 307 -0.09 -24.77 5.39
N ILE A 308 -0.68 -25.92 5.63
CA ILE A 308 -0.68 -27.03 4.66
C ILE A 308 -1.45 -26.68 3.39
N LEU A 309 -2.58 -25.97 3.52
CA LEU A 309 -3.39 -25.55 2.38
C LEU A 309 -2.69 -24.50 1.53
N GLY A 310 -2.24 -23.40 2.15
CA GLY A 310 -1.75 -22.25 1.44
C GLY A 310 -0.63 -21.45 2.15
N GLY A 311 0.11 -22.04 3.10
CA GLY A 311 1.29 -21.39 3.71
C GLY A 311 2.46 -21.27 2.74
N GLU A 312 3.61 -20.83 3.26
CA GLU A 312 4.82 -20.64 2.46
C GLU A 312 5.36 -21.93 1.84
N GLY A 313 5.99 -21.81 0.66
CA GLY A 313 6.74 -22.89 0.02
C GLY A 313 5.88 -23.89 -0.75
N GLY A 314 5.99 -25.19 -0.43
CA GLY A 314 5.39 -26.29 -1.19
C GLY A 314 3.94 -26.64 -0.82
N ASN A 315 3.15 -25.68 -0.34
CA ASN A 315 1.75 -25.88 0.03
C ASN A 315 0.85 -26.36 -1.13
N ARG A 316 -0.34 -26.83 -0.82
CA ARG A 316 -1.26 -27.43 -1.79
C ARG A 316 -1.71 -26.46 -2.86
N LEU A 317 -2.13 -25.23 -2.48
CA LEU A 317 -2.62 -24.24 -3.43
C LEU A 317 -1.52 -23.77 -4.38
N HIS A 318 -0.33 -23.46 -3.86
CA HIS A 318 0.80 -23.08 -4.69
C HIS A 318 1.19 -24.19 -5.68
N ARG A 319 1.22 -25.44 -5.22
CA ARG A 319 1.52 -26.58 -6.08
C ARG A 319 0.50 -26.72 -7.19
N VAL A 320 -0.81 -26.73 -6.86
CA VAL A 320 -1.88 -27.00 -7.83
C VAL A 320 -2.07 -25.81 -8.78
N LEU A 321 -2.18 -24.58 -8.26
CA LEU A 321 -2.51 -23.42 -9.08
C LEU A 321 -1.31 -22.89 -9.86
N ARG A 322 -0.12 -22.84 -9.23
CA ARG A 322 1.08 -22.28 -9.87
C ARG A 322 1.89 -23.37 -10.58
N SER A 323 2.38 -24.38 -9.83
CA SER A 323 3.38 -25.29 -10.35
C SER A 323 2.81 -26.26 -11.39
N GLU A 324 1.61 -26.82 -11.16
CA GLU A 324 0.99 -27.81 -12.05
C GLU A 324 0.17 -27.15 -13.17
N ARG A 325 -0.50 -26.03 -12.92
CA ARG A 325 -1.46 -25.42 -13.84
C ARG A 325 -1.05 -24.06 -14.41
N GLY A 326 -0.11 -23.34 -13.82
CA GLY A 326 0.34 -22.02 -14.29
C GLY A 326 -0.78 -20.98 -14.34
N LEU A 327 -1.71 -21.04 -13.39
CA LEU A 327 -2.89 -20.16 -13.34
C LEU A 327 -2.59 -18.83 -12.66
N THR A 328 -1.69 -18.83 -11.68
CA THR A 328 -1.36 -17.68 -10.85
C THR A 328 0.13 -17.57 -10.61
N TYR A 329 0.58 -16.41 -10.15
CA TYR A 329 1.91 -16.20 -9.62
C TYR A 329 2.03 -16.65 -8.15
N GLY A 330 0.95 -16.53 -7.37
CA GLY A 330 0.88 -16.91 -5.96
C GLY A 330 -0.53 -17.27 -5.52
N ALA A 331 -0.60 -18.13 -4.51
CA ALA A 331 -1.85 -18.45 -3.81
C ALA A 331 -1.53 -18.69 -2.35
N SER A 332 -2.35 -18.19 -1.45
CA SER A 332 -2.19 -18.35 0.00
C SER A 332 -3.46 -18.85 0.67
N ALA A 333 -3.32 -19.29 1.92
CA ALA A 333 -4.45 -19.57 2.81
C ALA A 333 -4.03 -19.27 4.25
N ASP A 334 -4.86 -18.53 4.96
CA ASP A 334 -4.58 -18.03 6.30
C ASP A 334 -5.76 -18.21 7.26
N LEU A 335 -5.43 -18.25 8.55
CA LEU A 335 -6.37 -18.15 9.66
C LEU A 335 -6.23 -16.77 10.29
N ASN A 336 -7.21 -15.90 10.08
CA ASN A 336 -7.31 -14.59 10.70
C ASN A 336 -8.08 -14.73 12.02
N ALA A 337 -7.38 -14.99 13.12
CA ALA A 337 -8.01 -15.17 14.43
C ALA A 337 -7.92 -13.90 15.27
N LEU A 338 -9.06 -13.26 15.51
CA LEU A 338 -9.21 -12.04 16.30
C LEU A 338 -9.65 -12.36 17.73
N ARG A 339 -9.97 -11.35 18.54
CA ARG A 339 -10.33 -11.53 19.95
C ARG A 339 -11.63 -12.31 20.14
N ASP A 340 -12.67 -12.00 19.41
CA ASP A 340 -14.01 -12.55 19.62
C ASP A 340 -14.33 -13.71 18.67
N THR A 341 -13.87 -13.65 17.43
CA THR A 341 -14.00 -14.69 16.41
C THR A 341 -12.88 -14.55 15.37
N GLY A 342 -12.94 -15.26 14.25
CA GLY A 342 -12.00 -15.19 13.15
C GLY A 342 -12.56 -15.79 11.87
N ASP A 343 -11.77 -15.80 10.83
CA ASP A 343 -12.08 -16.42 9.55
C ASP A 343 -10.91 -17.27 9.04
N ILE A 344 -11.21 -18.15 8.12
CA ILE A 344 -10.22 -18.74 7.22
C ILE A 344 -10.44 -18.17 5.83
N VAL A 345 -9.36 -17.86 5.13
CA VAL A 345 -9.40 -17.36 3.77
C VAL A 345 -8.34 -18.03 2.92
N ALA A 346 -8.70 -18.40 1.69
CA ALA A 346 -7.79 -18.74 0.62
C ALA A 346 -7.89 -17.65 -0.44
N GLU A 347 -6.75 -17.16 -0.93
CA GLU A 347 -6.70 -16.05 -1.86
C GLU A 347 -5.71 -16.29 -3.00
N THR A 348 -6.03 -15.75 -4.17
CA THR A 348 -5.19 -15.76 -5.36
C THR A 348 -5.72 -14.78 -6.40
N ASP A 349 -4.84 -14.31 -7.26
CA ASP A 349 -5.17 -13.65 -8.51
C ASP A 349 -4.99 -14.62 -9.69
N THR A 350 -5.76 -14.41 -10.77
CA THR A 350 -5.60 -15.20 -12.00
C THR A 350 -6.08 -14.39 -13.22
N ARG A 351 -5.69 -14.81 -14.43
CA ARG A 351 -6.25 -14.22 -15.64
C ARG A 351 -7.77 -14.44 -15.68
N SER A 352 -8.52 -13.41 -16.12
CA SER A 352 -9.99 -13.42 -16.04
C SER A 352 -10.62 -14.64 -16.72
N GLU A 353 -10.10 -15.13 -17.85
CA GLU A 353 -10.59 -16.35 -18.52
C GLU A 353 -10.31 -17.66 -17.76
N LYS A 354 -9.50 -17.60 -16.70
CA LYS A 354 -9.13 -18.75 -15.86
C LYS A 354 -9.81 -18.75 -14.49
N THR A 355 -10.64 -17.77 -14.20
CA THR A 355 -11.31 -17.60 -12.90
C THR A 355 -12.09 -18.83 -12.45
N ALA A 356 -12.92 -19.41 -13.32
CA ALA A 356 -13.72 -20.58 -12.98
C ALA A 356 -12.85 -21.81 -12.67
N GLU A 357 -11.76 -22.02 -13.45
CA GLU A 357 -10.82 -23.12 -13.21
C GLU A 357 -10.08 -22.95 -11.87
N ALA A 358 -9.57 -21.75 -11.60
CA ALA A 358 -8.85 -21.44 -10.36
C ALA A 358 -9.77 -21.61 -9.14
N LEU A 359 -10.97 -21.02 -9.16
CA LEU A 359 -11.96 -21.15 -8.10
C LEU A 359 -12.32 -22.63 -7.80
N ARG A 360 -12.57 -23.43 -8.84
CA ARG A 360 -12.85 -24.85 -8.70
C ARG A 360 -11.72 -25.57 -7.96
N LEU A 361 -10.47 -25.32 -8.35
CA LEU A 361 -9.30 -25.98 -7.76
C LEU A 361 -9.10 -25.58 -6.30
N ILE A 362 -9.32 -24.30 -5.94
CA ILE A 362 -9.27 -23.86 -4.53
C ILE A 362 -10.29 -24.62 -3.71
N VAL A 363 -11.54 -24.67 -4.17
CA VAL A 363 -12.61 -25.36 -3.43
C VAL A 363 -12.36 -26.85 -3.36
N GLU A 364 -11.83 -27.48 -4.40
CA GLU A 364 -11.44 -28.89 -4.40
C GLU A 364 -10.35 -29.18 -3.35
N GLU A 365 -9.35 -28.30 -3.18
CA GLU A 365 -8.30 -28.48 -2.16
C GLU A 365 -8.85 -28.28 -0.74
N ILE A 366 -9.79 -27.33 -0.53
CA ILE A 366 -10.50 -27.17 0.75
C ILE A 366 -11.30 -28.45 1.08
N VAL A 367 -12.07 -28.96 0.11
CA VAL A 367 -12.82 -30.23 0.25
C VAL A 367 -11.89 -31.41 0.53
N ARG A 368 -10.74 -31.45 -0.15
CA ARG A 368 -9.74 -32.51 0.03
C ARG A 368 -9.15 -32.47 1.44
N LEU A 369 -8.79 -31.25 1.93
CA LEU A 369 -8.26 -31.07 3.28
C LEU A 369 -9.29 -31.48 4.34
N GLN A 370 -10.59 -31.20 4.14
CA GLN A 370 -11.66 -31.60 5.04
C GLN A 370 -11.90 -33.14 5.04
N ARG A 371 -11.85 -33.76 3.85
CA ARG A 371 -12.30 -35.16 3.71
C ARG A 371 -11.18 -36.19 3.77
N GLN A 372 -9.95 -35.80 3.46
CA GLN A 372 -8.82 -36.70 3.36
C GLN A 372 -7.76 -36.34 4.39
N ARG A 373 -7.22 -37.32 5.07
CA ARG A 373 -6.09 -37.12 5.97
C ARG A 373 -4.91 -36.59 5.21
N VAL A 374 -4.24 -35.58 5.78
CA VAL A 374 -2.97 -35.06 5.25
C VAL A 374 -1.88 -36.13 5.35
N GLN A 375 -0.94 -36.10 4.43
CA GLN A 375 0.23 -36.97 4.53
C GLN A 375 1.12 -36.49 5.69
N GLN A 376 1.81 -37.45 6.34
CA GLN A 376 2.74 -37.12 7.42
C GLN A 376 3.79 -36.10 6.96
N ARG A 377 4.24 -36.16 5.71
CA ARG A 377 5.19 -35.24 5.15
C ARG A 377 4.64 -33.81 5.08
N GLU A 378 3.39 -33.62 4.63
CA GLU A 378 2.77 -32.29 4.57
C GLU A 378 2.70 -31.64 5.96
N LEU A 379 2.36 -32.43 6.99
CA LEU A 379 2.37 -31.96 8.38
C LEU A 379 3.79 -31.61 8.83
N THR A 380 4.76 -32.49 8.56
CA THR A 380 6.16 -32.26 8.97
C THR A 380 6.72 -31.01 8.29
N ASP A 381 6.50 -30.83 6.99
CA ASP A 381 6.97 -29.64 6.24
C ASP A 381 6.37 -28.34 6.85
N ALA A 382 5.07 -28.33 7.20
CA ALA A 382 4.43 -27.18 7.85
C ALA A 382 4.97 -26.93 9.28
N GLN A 383 5.20 -27.97 10.06
CA GLN A 383 5.79 -27.87 11.40
C GLN A 383 7.22 -27.35 11.35
N GLU A 384 8.04 -27.84 10.43
CA GLU A 384 9.42 -27.37 10.23
C GLU A 384 9.46 -25.91 9.77
N TYR A 385 8.55 -25.51 8.89
CA TYR A 385 8.41 -24.11 8.49
C TYR A 385 8.11 -23.20 9.68
N LEU A 386 7.06 -23.51 10.45
CA LEU A 386 6.64 -22.71 11.61
C LEU A 386 7.71 -22.66 12.71
N THR A 387 8.31 -23.80 13.03
CA THR A 387 9.35 -23.88 14.07
C THR A 387 10.67 -23.28 13.61
N GLY A 388 10.97 -23.36 12.30
CA GLY A 388 12.19 -22.80 11.70
C GLY A 388 12.12 -21.28 11.51
N SER A 389 10.92 -20.71 11.23
CA SER A 389 10.72 -19.26 11.10
C SER A 389 10.49 -18.56 12.45
N PHE A 390 10.09 -19.27 13.49
CA PHE A 390 9.82 -18.69 14.82
C PHE A 390 10.97 -17.84 15.37
N PRO A 391 12.27 -18.19 15.23
CA PRO A 391 13.38 -17.36 15.63
C PRO A 391 13.30 -15.92 15.12
N LEU A 392 12.90 -15.73 13.87
CA LEU A 392 12.80 -14.41 13.24
C LEU A 392 11.73 -13.53 13.91
N THR A 393 10.73 -14.15 14.53
CA THR A 393 9.66 -13.43 15.24
C THR A 393 10.05 -12.94 16.64
N VAL A 394 11.24 -13.31 17.11
CA VAL A 394 11.79 -12.94 18.44
C VAL A 394 13.23 -12.39 18.35
N GLU A 395 13.66 -11.97 17.17
CA GLU A 395 15.02 -11.51 16.93
C GLU A 395 15.25 -10.06 17.41
N THR A 396 14.26 -9.19 17.23
CA THR A 396 14.41 -7.76 17.57
C THR A 396 13.56 -7.37 18.77
N PRO A 397 13.94 -6.31 19.54
CA PRO A 397 13.11 -5.79 20.62
C PRO A 397 11.66 -5.50 20.19
N SER A 398 11.46 -4.97 19.00
CA SER A 398 10.10 -4.68 18.48
C SER A 398 9.30 -5.95 18.19
N ALA A 399 9.93 -6.99 17.64
CA ALA A 399 9.29 -8.27 17.39
C ALA A 399 8.93 -8.98 18.71
N ILE A 400 9.84 -9.00 19.67
CA ILE A 400 9.60 -9.53 21.03
C ILE A 400 8.43 -8.80 21.69
N ALA A 401 8.41 -7.46 21.62
CA ALA A 401 7.33 -6.65 22.18
C ALA A 401 5.97 -7.04 21.60
N LEU A 402 5.90 -7.27 20.27
CA LEU A 402 4.67 -7.68 19.59
C LEU A 402 4.18 -9.05 20.07
N GLN A 403 5.07 -10.03 20.20
CA GLN A 403 4.71 -11.37 20.67
C GLN A 403 4.15 -11.36 22.10
N VAL A 404 4.83 -10.66 23.02
CA VAL A 404 4.37 -10.57 24.41
C VAL A 404 3.06 -9.79 24.50
N LEU A 405 2.93 -8.67 23.78
CA LEU A 405 1.70 -7.89 23.78
C LEU A 405 0.51 -8.68 23.23
N ASN A 406 0.70 -9.43 22.15
CA ASN A 406 -0.33 -10.30 21.62
C ASN A 406 -0.77 -11.35 22.64
N ALA A 407 0.19 -12.01 23.31
CA ALA A 407 -0.13 -12.99 24.33
C ALA A 407 -0.90 -12.39 25.50
N VAL A 408 -0.47 -11.21 25.99
CA VAL A 408 -1.17 -10.50 27.09
C VAL A 408 -2.53 -9.96 26.65
N PHE A 409 -2.62 -9.42 25.43
CA PHE A 409 -3.86 -8.87 24.88
C PHE A 409 -4.94 -9.95 24.74
N TYR A 410 -4.59 -11.08 24.13
CA TYR A 410 -5.51 -12.20 23.98
C TYR A 410 -5.71 -13.01 25.25
N GLY A 411 -4.99 -12.73 26.35
CA GLY A 411 -5.07 -13.46 27.60
C GLY A 411 -4.56 -14.89 27.48
N LEU A 412 -3.54 -15.12 26.66
CA LEU A 412 -2.87 -16.41 26.50
C LEU A 412 -1.87 -16.65 27.64
N ASP A 413 -1.58 -17.90 27.91
CA ASP A 413 -0.48 -18.26 28.79
C ASP A 413 0.85 -17.86 28.12
N LEU A 414 1.62 -16.99 28.76
CA LEU A 414 2.93 -16.57 28.26
C LEU A 414 3.94 -17.70 28.15
N ASN A 415 3.73 -18.80 28.88
CA ASN A 415 4.49 -20.03 28.70
C ASN A 415 4.33 -20.64 27.28
N GLU A 416 3.29 -20.25 26.55
CA GLU A 416 3.11 -20.62 25.15
C GLU A 416 4.24 -20.11 24.25
N LEU A 417 4.84 -18.96 24.57
CA LEU A 417 5.99 -18.43 23.84
C LEU A 417 7.25 -19.28 24.05
N GLN A 418 7.43 -19.84 25.27
CA GLN A 418 8.55 -20.74 25.57
C GLN A 418 8.37 -22.11 24.97
N THR A 419 7.12 -22.61 24.88
CA THR A 419 6.78 -23.97 24.44
C THR A 419 6.25 -24.03 23.02
N TYR A 420 6.34 -22.93 22.26
CA TYR A 420 5.74 -22.85 20.92
C TYR A 420 6.15 -23.99 20.00
N ARG A 421 7.44 -24.26 19.89
CA ARG A 421 7.98 -25.33 19.04
C ARG A 421 7.49 -26.72 19.48
N GLU A 422 7.48 -26.97 20.79
CA GLU A 422 6.99 -28.21 21.36
C GLU A 422 5.49 -28.42 21.05
N ARG A 423 4.70 -27.35 21.20
CA ARG A 423 3.25 -27.37 20.91
C ARG A 423 2.97 -27.62 19.44
N VAL A 424 3.70 -26.93 18.53
CA VAL A 424 3.60 -27.15 17.08
C VAL A 424 3.92 -28.60 16.73
N ASN A 425 5.01 -29.16 17.27
CA ASN A 425 5.43 -30.54 16.99
C ASN A 425 4.54 -31.62 17.62
N LYS A 426 3.70 -31.28 18.60
CA LYS A 426 2.71 -32.21 19.20
C LYS A 426 1.46 -32.36 18.35
N ILE A 427 1.17 -31.48 17.43
CA ILE A 427 -0.01 -31.59 16.57
C ILE A 427 0.15 -32.80 15.64
N THR A 428 -0.88 -33.58 15.55
CA THR A 428 -0.92 -34.85 14.78
C THR A 428 -1.75 -34.70 13.50
N VAL A 429 -1.60 -35.66 12.60
CA VAL A 429 -2.45 -35.78 11.39
C VAL A 429 -3.93 -35.88 11.77
N ASP A 430 -4.25 -36.55 12.91
CA ASP A 430 -5.62 -36.66 13.40
C ASP A 430 -6.18 -35.33 13.91
N ASP A 431 -5.35 -34.50 14.55
CA ASP A 431 -5.74 -33.15 14.93
C ASP A 431 -6.07 -32.29 13.72
N ILE A 432 -5.23 -32.36 12.69
CA ILE A 432 -5.49 -31.64 11.42
C ILE A 432 -6.80 -32.09 10.80
N GLN A 433 -7.04 -33.41 10.72
CA GLN A 433 -8.30 -33.93 10.16
C GLN A 433 -9.51 -33.47 10.97
N ARG A 434 -9.43 -33.52 12.30
CA ARG A 434 -10.49 -33.09 13.21
C ARG A 434 -10.83 -31.59 13.02
N VAL A 435 -9.83 -30.72 13.03
CA VAL A 435 -10.08 -29.27 12.88
C VAL A 435 -10.54 -28.93 11.46
N ALA A 436 -10.04 -29.62 10.45
CA ALA A 436 -10.51 -29.43 9.09
C ALA A 436 -12.01 -29.81 8.94
N GLN A 437 -12.44 -30.87 9.58
CA GLN A 437 -13.86 -31.27 9.59
C GLN A 437 -14.76 -30.31 10.38
N LEU A 438 -14.25 -29.71 11.46
CA LEU A 438 -15.01 -28.80 12.33
C LEU A 438 -15.15 -27.40 11.76
N TYR A 439 -14.11 -26.89 11.10
CA TYR A 439 -14.03 -25.45 10.76
C TYR A 439 -14.02 -25.15 9.27
N LEU A 440 -13.67 -26.11 8.40
CA LEU A 440 -13.81 -25.93 6.95
C LEU A 440 -15.23 -26.32 6.53
N HIS A 441 -15.96 -25.35 5.98
CA HIS A 441 -17.35 -25.54 5.56
C HIS A 441 -17.52 -25.35 4.04
N PRO A 442 -17.12 -26.34 3.20
CA PRO A 442 -17.17 -26.19 1.74
C PRO A 442 -18.58 -25.92 1.19
N ASP A 443 -19.61 -26.28 1.94
CA ASP A 443 -21.02 -26.04 1.64
C ASP A 443 -21.50 -24.60 2.01
N LYS A 444 -20.70 -23.87 2.78
CA LYS A 444 -21.04 -22.53 3.32
C LYS A 444 -19.92 -21.50 3.08
N LEU A 445 -19.25 -21.59 1.94
CA LEU A 445 -18.18 -20.65 1.61
C LEU A 445 -18.74 -19.29 1.20
N SER A 446 -18.14 -18.25 1.73
CA SER A 446 -18.17 -16.88 1.20
C SER A 446 -17.12 -16.77 0.11
N ILE A 447 -17.52 -16.37 -1.10
CA ILE A 447 -16.65 -16.27 -2.26
C ILE A 447 -16.78 -14.86 -2.83
N VAL A 448 -15.65 -14.20 -3.02
CA VAL A 448 -15.56 -12.89 -3.65
C VAL A 448 -14.68 -12.99 -4.88
N LEU A 449 -15.17 -12.46 -6.00
CA LEU A 449 -14.46 -12.36 -7.26
C LEU A 449 -14.46 -10.90 -7.68
N VAL A 450 -13.29 -10.29 -7.85
CA VAL A 450 -13.17 -8.91 -8.32
C VAL A 450 -12.50 -8.91 -9.69
N GLY A 451 -13.27 -8.65 -10.76
CA GLY A 451 -12.77 -8.76 -12.13
C GLY A 451 -13.83 -8.49 -13.19
N ASP A 452 -13.51 -8.72 -14.45
CA ASP A 452 -14.46 -8.56 -15.56
C ASP A 452 -15.45 -9.72 -15.64
N ALA A 453 -16.63 -9.52 -15.05
CA ALA A 453 -17.69 -10.54 -15.03
C ALA A 453 -18.13 -11.00 -16.44
N SER A 454 -17.97 -10.18 -17.48
CA SER A 454 -18.37 -10.55 -18.84
C SER A 454 -17.52 -11.69 -19.40
N VAL A 455 -16.30 -11.85 -18.88
CA VAL A 455 -15.35 -12.88 -19.32
C VAL A 455 -15.65 -14.24 -18.70
N PHE A 456 -15.92 -14.30 -17.38
CA PHE A 456 -15.92 -15.57 -16.65
C PHE A 456 -17.26 -15.97 -15.99
N ALA A 457 -18.20 -15.02 -15.77
CA ALA A 457 -19.37 -15.31 -14.95
C ALA A 457 -20.23 -16.46 -15.46
N LYS A 458 -20.32 -16.64 -16.78
CA LYS A 458 -21.07 -17.74 -17.43
C LYS A 458 -20.47 -19.13 -17.13
N ASP A 459 -19.15 -19.20 -16.92
CA ASP A 459 -18.43 -20.45 -16.74
C ASP A 459 -18.52 -20.96 -15.29
N LEU A 460 -18.93 -20.09 -14.34
CA LEU A 460 -19.08 -20.45 -12.93
C LEU A 460 -20.16 -21.50 -12.69
N ALA A 461 -21.25 -21.49 -13.45
CA ALA A 461 -22.30 -22.51 -13.36
C ALA A 461 -21.76 -23.92 -13.69
N GLY A 462 -20.83 -24.02 -14.65
CA GLY A 462 -20.18 -25.28 -15.04
C GLY A 462 -19.28 -25.89 -13.96
N VAL A 463 -18.89 -25.10 -12.96
CA VAL A 463 -18.06 -25.55 -11.82
C VAL A 463 -18.81 -25.53 -10.48
N GLY A 464 -20.14 -25.45 -10.50
CA GLY A 464 -21.01 -25.62 -9.33
C GLY A 464 -21.44 -24.32 -8.64
N PHE A 465 -21.23 -23.14 -9.28
CA PHE A 465 -21.64 -21.85 -8.76
C PHE A 465 -22.68 -21.19 -9.68
N ASP A 466 -23.92 -21.65 -9.60
CA ASP A 466 -25.06 -21.20 -10.42
C ASP A 466 -25.77 -19.94 -9.87
N ARG A 467 -25.58 -19.66 -8.56
CA ARG A 467 -26.16 -18.51 -7.88
C ARG A 467 -25.08 -17.51 -7.53
N VAL A 468 -24.97 -16.47 -8.36
CA VAL A 468 -23.93 -15.44 -8.24
C VAL A 468 -24.58 -14.06 -8.17
N GLU A 469 -24.16 -13.25 -7.21
CA GLU A 469 -24.54 -11.86 -7.08
C GLU A 469 -23.52 -11.00 -7.84
N ARG A 470 -23.92 -10.34 -8.91
CA ARG A 470 -23.05 -9.41 -9.66
C ARG A 470 -23.34 -7.99 -9.24
N ILE A 471 -22.32 -7.27 -8.78
CA ILE A 471 -22.38 -5.90 -8.29
C ILE A 471 -21.40 -5.06 -9.10
N PRO A 472 -21.88 -4.12 -9.94
CA PRO A 472 -20.98 -3.15 -10.56
C PRO A 472 -20.23 -2.37 -9.49
N ILE A 473 -18.92 -2.14 -9.67
CA ILE A 473 -18.11 -1.41 -8.68
C ILE A 473 -18.69 -0.05 -8.31
N ALA A 474 -19.33 0.64 -9.24
CA ALA A 474 -19.97 1.94 -9.00
C ALA A 474 -21.21 1.86 -8.06
N GLU A 475 -21.80 0.67 -7.95
CA GLU A 475 -22.97 0.41 -7.09
C GLU A 475 -22.57 -0.18 -5.73
N LEU A 476 -21.30 -0.50 -5.51
CA LEU A 476 -20.84 -1.13 -4.27
C LEU A 476 -21.06 -0.22 -3.07
N ASP A 477 -21.71 -0.76 -2.03
CA ASP A 477 -21.92 -0.10 -0.73
C ASP A 477 -21.76 -1.13 0.40
N LEU A 478 -20.65 -1.05 1.12
CA LEU A 478 -20.33 -1.95 2.22
C LEU A 478 -21.25 -1.76 3.44
N SER A 479 -21.97 -0.65 3.53
CA SER A 479 -22.93 -0.38 4.63
C SER A 479 -24.30 -1.03 4.38
N SER A 480 -24.60 -1.38 3.14
CA SER A 480 -25.88 -2.00 2.75
C SER A 480 -25.89 -3.52 2.96
N PRO A 481 -27.02 -4.11 3.38
CA PRO A 481 -27.14 -5.58 3.52
C PRO A 481 -26.92 -6.36 2.24
N ASP A 482 -27.30 -5.80 1.10
CA ASP A 482 -27.15 -6.38 -0.24
C ASP A 482 -25.91 -5.89 -0.98
N LEU A 483 -25.02 -5.13 -0.29
CA LEU A 483 -23.81 -4.51 -0.83
C LEU A 483 -24.08 -3.51 -1.96
N ARG A 484 -25.33 -3.05 -2.13
CA ARG A 484 -25.69 -2.13 -3.20
C ARG A 484 -26.12 -0.77 -2.65
N ARG A 485 -25.67 0.27 -3.33
CA ARG A 485 -26.20 1.61 -3.11
C ARG A 485 -27.69 1.62 -3.43
N SER A 486 -28.51 1.99 -2.45
CA SER A 486 -29.93 2.18 -2.68
C SER A 486 -30.08 3.32 -3.70
N VAL A 487 -30.48 2.96 -4.91
CA VAL A 487 -31.03 3.96 -5.84
C VAL A 487 -32.34 4.42 -5.21
N SER A 488 -32.31 5.55 -4.50
CA SER A 488 -33.54 6.21 -4.09
C SER A 488 -34.32 6.40 -5.38
N LYS A 489 -35.42 5.65 -5.55
CA LYS A 489 -36.42 6.00 -6.56
C LYS A 489 -36.73 7.46 -6.31
N PRO A 490 -36.63 8.34 -7.32
CA PRO A 490 -36.99 9.74 -7.10
C PRO A 490 -38.41 9.76 -6.56
N GLY A 491 -38.55 10.05 -5.27
CA GLY A 491 -39.83 10.29 -4.67
C GLY A 491 -40.47 11.39 -5.50
N ARG A 492 -41.73 11.18 -5.89
CA ARG A 492 -42.54 12.17 -6.60
C ARG A 492 -42.60 13.42 -5.71
N LEU A 493 -41.60 14.29 -5.84
CA LEU A 493 -41.63 15.62 -5.29
C LEU A 493 -42.60 16.42 -6.17
N GLU A 494 -43.64 16.95 -5.58
CA GLU A 494 -44.51 17.94 -6.23
C GLU A 494 -43.64 19.09 -6.76
N PRO A 495 -43.95 19.64 -7.92
CA PRO A 495 -43.08 20.57 -8.61
C PRO A 495 -43.03 21.91 -7.88
N ILE A 496 -41.98 22.21 -7.18
CA ILE A 496 -41.55 23.58 -6.95
C ILE A 496 -40.98 24.09 -8.25
N ALA A 497 -41.71 25.01 -8.85
CA ALA A 497 -41.35 25.60 -10.14
C ALA A 497 -40.02 26.33 -10.05
N PHE A 498 -38.93 25.69 -10.50
CA PHE A 498 -37.72 26.37 -10.89
C PHE A 498 -37.65 26.41 -12.42
N ARG A 499 -37.47 27.63 -12.92
CA ARG A 499 -37.30 27.91 -14.35
C ARG A 499 -36.20 27.08 -14.92
N THR A 500 -36.52 26.26 -15.90
CA THR A 500 -35.55 25.50 -16.74
C THR A 500 -34.78 26.44 -17.62
N ALA A 501 -33.41 26.37 -17.48
CA ALA A 501 -32.50 26.69 -18.54
C ALA A 501 -31.94 25.40 -19.11
N PRO A 502 -31.69 25.29 -20.42
CA PRO A 502 -31.37 24.04 -21.08
C PRO A 502 -29.96 23.53 -20.72
N THR A 503 -29.89 22.22 -20.40
CA THR A 503 -28.64 21.53 -20.11
C THR A 503 -27.94 21.19 -21.42
N GLU A 504 -26.91 21.92 -21.77
CA GLU A 504 -25.93 21.49 -22.76
C GLU A 504 -24.85 20.62 -22.08
N ALA A 505 -24.45 19.57 -22.78
CA ALA A 505 -23.51 18.56 -22.33
C ALA A 505 -22.11 19.14 -22.02
N GLY A 506 -21.61 18.83 -20.83
CA GLY A 506 -20.18 18.66 -20.50
C GLY A 506 -19.20 19.75 -20.97
N GLN A 507 -19.29 20.99 -20.45
CA GLN A 507 -18.14 21.90 -20.43
C GLN A 507 -17.64 22.00 -18.98
N GLY A 508 -16.34 21.76 -18.76
CA GLY A 508 -15.66 21.94 -17.49
C GLY A 508 -15.90 23.36 -16.96
N GLN A 509 -16.38 23.47 -15.74
CA GLN A 509 -16.72 24.76 -15.14
C GLN A 509 -15.43 25.47 -14.71
N VAL A 510 -15.00 26.46 -15.49
CA VAL A 510 -13.88 27.34 -15.15
C VAL A 510 -14.48 28.62 -14.53
N ASP A 511 -14.06 28.93 -13.32
CA ASP A 511 -14.40 30.13 -12.57
C ASP A 511 -13.99 31.42 -13.36
N SER A 512 -14.69 32.55 -13.12
CA SER A 512 -14.44 33.83 -13.82
C SER A 512 -13.00 34.32 -13.61
N ASP A 513 -12.48 34.17 -12.40
CA ASP A 513 -11.12 34.64 -12.03
C ASP A 513 -10.05 33.70 -12.61
N ALA A 514 -10.34 32.38 -12.65
CA ALA A 514 -9.51 31.41 -13.33
C ALA A 514 -9.41 31.71 -14.84
N ARG A 515 -10.53 32.04 -15.50
CA ARG A 515 -10.53 32.42 -16.92
C ARG A 515 -9.66 33.67 -17.19
N ALA A 516 -9.73 34.67 -16.32
CA ALA A 516 -8.93 35.87 -16.44
C ALA A 516 -7.43 35.56 -16.25
N LEU A 517 -7.07 34.73 -15.29
CA LEU A 517 -5.69 34.31 -15.04
C LEU A 517 -5.15 33.44 -16.19
N ILE A 518 -5.92 32.48 -16.69
CA ILE A 518 -5.56 31.65 -17.84
C ILE A 518 -5.32 32.51 -19.08
N ALA A 519 -6.20 33.49 -19.36
CA ALA A 519 -6.05 34.35 -20.51
C ALA A 519 -4.76 35.17 -20.45
N ARG A 520 -4.40 35.71 -19.27
CA ARG A 520 -3.13 36.44 -19.06
C ARG A 520 -1.92 35.50 -19.20
N ALA A 521 -1.99 34.29 -18.62
CA ALA A 521 -0.89 33.33 -18.72
C ALA A 521 -0.63 32.88 -20.17
N VAL A 522 -1.69 32.62 -20.94
CA VAL A 522 -1.59 32.32 -22.38
C VAL A 522 -1.01 33.47 -23.15
N ALA A 523 -1.44 34.69 -22.89
CA ALA A 523 -0.88 35.89 -23.54
C ALA A 523 0.61 36.08 -23.19
N ALA A 524 0.98 35.94 -21.92
CA ALA A 524 2.36 36.03 -21.44
C ALA A 524 3.26 34.94 -22.06
N LYS A 525 2.74 33.74 -22.30
CA LYS A 525 3.49 32.60 -22.90
C LYS A 525 3.80 32.82 -24.38
N GLY A 526 3.03 33.63 -25.10
CA GLY A 526 3.21 33.94 -26.54
C GLY A 526 1.90 34.10 -27.31
N GLY A 527 0.76 33.93 -26.63
CA GLY A 527 -0.57 34.05 -27.22
C GLY A 527 -1.13 32.76 -27.79
N ARG A 528 -2.46 32.71 -27.86
CA ARG A 528 -3.21 31.48 -28.21
C ARG A 528 -2.89 30.95 -29.60
N ASP A 529 -2.72 31.85 -30.59
CA ASP A 529 -2.49 31.46 -31.97
C ASP A 529 -1.09 30.85 -32.15
N LEU A 530 -0.06 31.43 -31.51
CA LEU A 530 1.28 30.88 -31.52
C LEU A 530 1.29 29.50 -30.85
N LEU A 531 0.70 29.35 -29.64
CA LEU A 531 0.65 28.06 -28.94
C LEU A 531 -0.06 26.99 -29.79
N ARG A 532 -1.13 27.32 -30.49
CA ARG A 532 -1.84 26.40 -31.40
C ARG A 532 -1.05 26.04 -32.66
N SER A 533 -0.16 26.90 -33.10
CA SER A 533 0.68 26.64 -34.28
C SER A 533 1.83 25.67 -33.99
N ILE A 534 2.13 25.39 -32.72
CA ILE A 534 3.25 24.52 -32.34
C ILE A 534 2.84 23.05 -32.54
N GLN A 535 3.46 22.39 -33.52
CA GLN A 535 3.23 20.99 -33.84
C GLN A 535 4.38 20.10 -33.37
N THR A 536 5.60 20.61 -33.41
CA THR A 536 6.81 19.86 -33.03
C THR A 536 7.72 20.72 -32.15
N VAL A 537 8.44 20.06 -31.24
CA VAL A 537 9.48 20.66 -30.40
C VAL A 537 10.71 19.76 -30.41
N ARG A 538 11.89 20.38 -30.55
CA ARG A 538 13.19 19.74 -30.32
C ARG A 538 13.96 20.58 -29.30
N MET A 539 14.40 19.95 -28.22
CA MET A 539 15.08 20.61 -27.14
C MET A 539 16.34 19.83 -26.74
N GLU A 540 17.48 20.48 -26.71
CA GLU A 540 18.70 19.94 -26.13
C GLU A 540 18.91 20.51 -24.74
N SER A 541 19.18 19.67 -23.77
CA SER A 541 19.34 20.09 -22.38
C SER A 541 20.38 19.22 -21.64
N VAL A 542 20.83 19.73 -20.51
CA VAL A 542 21.60 18.94 -19.53
C VAL A 542 20.75 18.82 -18.28
N THR A 543 20.51 17.60 -17.88
CA THR A 543 19.78 17.26 -16.65
C THR A 543 20.76 16.79 -15.60
N THR A 544 20.94 17.57 -14.53
CA THR A 544 21.75 17.19 -13.37
C THR A 544 20.89 16.49 -12.35
N VAL A 545 21.14 15.22 -12.12
CA VAL A 545 20.43 14.39 -11.11
C VAL A 545 21.28 14.31 -9.85
N ARG A 546 20.66 14.54 -8.70
CA ARG A 546 21.29 14.42 -7.38
C ARG A 546 20.74 13.21 -6.62
N ALA A 547 21.62 12.26 -6.29
CA ALA A 547 21.27 11.08 -5.53
C ALA A 547 22.41 10.68 -4.60
N GLY A 548 22.15 10.37 -3.35
CA GLY A 548 23.14 9.86 -2.40
C GLY A 548 24.36 10.77 -2.18
N GLY A 549 24.21 12.09 -2.31
CA GLY A 549 25.31 13.06 -2.20
C GLY A 549 26.16 13.23 -3.47
N ALA A 550 25.92 12.44 -4.51
CA ALA A 550 26.57 12.58 -5.82
C ALA A 550 25.69 13.39 -6.80
N SER A 551 26.33 14.04 -7.76
CA SER A 551 25.68 14.80 -8.83
C SER A 551 26.13 14.26 -10.18
N THR A 552 25.21 13.91 -11.06
CA THR A 552 25.49 13.37 -12.39
C THR A 552 24.81 14.21 -13.46
N ASP A 553 25.57 14.66 -14.43
CA ASP A 553 25.09 15.42 -15.58
C ASP A 553 24.72 14.47 -16.72
N LEU A 554 23.49 14.54 -17.18
CA LEU A 554 22.92 13.73 -18.26
C LEU A 554 22.54 14.64 -19.43
N PRO A 555 23.39 14.77 -20.46
CA PRO A 555 23.00 15.42 -21.71
C PRO A 555 21.82 14.66 -22.33
N SER A 556 20.79 15.39 -22.77
CA SER A 556 19.58 14.80 -23.33
C SER A 556 18.99 15.61 -24.47
N ILE A 557 18.33 14.91 -25.40
CA ILE A 557 17.53 15.49 -26.46
C ILE A 557 16.09 15.07 -26.27
N THR A 558 15.20 16.05 -26.10
CA THR A 558 13.75 15.83 -26.06
C THR A 558 13.16 16.20 -27.40
N THR A 559 12.38 15.30 -27.96
CA THR A 559 11.64 15.47 -29.23
C THR A 559 10.17 15.24 -28.97
N ILE A 560 9.32 16.21 -29.33
CA ILE A 560 7.87 16.14 -29.14
C ILE A 560 7.18 16.36 -30.47
N ARG A 561 6.16 15.56 -30.75
CA ARG A 561 5.18 15.79 -31.81
C ARG A 561 3.80 15.79 -31.20
N TYR A 562 3.21 16.95 -31.06
CA TYR A 562 1.88 17.10 -30.47
C TYR A 562 0.79 16.46 -31.33
N PRO A 563 -0.30 15.95 -30.74
CA PRO A 563 -0.51 15.84 -29.29
C PRO A 563 0.02 14.52 -28.66
N ALA A 564 0.57 13.58 -29.43
CA ALA A 564 0.58 12.18 -29.05
C ALA A 564 1.94 11.48 -29.10
N ALA A 565 3.04 12.16 -29.39
CA ALA A 565 4.35 11.50 -29.43
C ALA A 565 5.43 12.31 -28.70
N PHE A 566 6.19 11.62 -27.83
CA PHE A 566 7.21 12.17 -26.98
C PHE A 566 8.41 11.21 -26.92
N ARG A 567 9.62 11.72 -27.08
CA ARG A 567 10.86 10.98 -27.03
C ARG A 567 11.91 11.75 -26.23
N ILE A 568 12.55 11.10 -25.26
CA ILE A 568 13.78 11.56 -24.61
C ILE A 568 14.91 10.60 -24.96
N GLU A 569 16.03 11.14 -25.36
CA GLU A 569 17.26 10.41 -25.53
C GLU A 569 18.32 11.04 -24.60
N ALA A 570 18.85 10.25 -23.68
CA ALA A 570 19.81 10.70 -22.68
C ALA A 570 21.09 9.87 -22.74
N SER A 571 22.24 10.49 -22.55
CA SER A 571 23.52 9.83 -22.33
C SER A 571 23.71 9.63 -20.83
N THR A 572 23.74 8.37 -20.38
CA THR A 572 23.93 7.99 -18.97
C THR A 572 25.29 7.32 -18.79
N PRO A 573 25.81 7.21 -17.57
CA PRO A 573 27.03 6.43 -17.29
C PRO A 573 26.93 4.96 -17.70
N ALA A 574 25.70 4.39 -17.77
CA ALA A 574 25.44 3.03 -18.22
C ALA A 574 25.23 2.90 -19.73
N GLY A 575 25.34 4.00 -20.48
CA GLY A 575 25.12 4.03 -21.93
C GLY A 575 23.96 4.92 -22.36
N ARG A 576 23.56 4.79 -23.62
CA ARG A 576 22.44 5.53 -24.21
C ARG A 576 21.11 4.99 -23.65
N LEU A 577 20.25 5.88 -23.20
CA LEU A 577 18.89 5.59 -22.77
C LEU A 577 17.88 6.35 -23.64
N VAL A 578 16.96 5.64 -24.26
CA VAL A 578 15.86 6.24 -25.02
C VAL A 578 14.54 5.85 -24.39
N GLN A 579 13.68 6.83 -24.20
CA GLN A 579 12.33 6.64 -23.65
C GLN A 579 11.34 7.23 -24.66
N VAL A 580 10.34 6.46 -25.08
CA VAL A 580 9.37 6.89 -26.07
C VAL A 580 7.95 6.61 -25.61
N PHE A 581 7.10 7.61 -25.76
CA PHE A 581 5.66 7.49 -25.75
C PHE A 581 5.12 7.82 -27.12
N SER A 582 4.32 6.93 -27.71
CA SER A 582 3.66 7.18 -29.00
C SER A 582 2.39 6.33 -29.09
N ALA A 583 1.28 6.96 -29.47
CA ALA A 583 -0.02 6.30 -29.69
C ALA A 583 -0.47 5.39 -28.52
N GLY A 584 -0.23 5.83 -27.26
CA GLY A 584 -0.62 5.08 -26.06
C GLY A 584 0.35 3.98 -25.63
N THR A 585 1.42 3.73 -26.39
CA THR A 585 2.45 2.74 -26.07
C THR A 585 3.70 3.40 -25.50
N TYR A 586 4.37 2.71 -24.54
CA TYR A 586 5.61 3.14 -23.90
C TYR A 586 6.69 2.08 -24.10
N TRP A 587 7.84 2.49 -24.59
CA TRP A 587 8.98 1.61 -24.71
C TRP A 587 10.29 2.32 -24.36
N ILE A 588 11.28 1.53 -23.98
CA ILE A 588 12.61 1.95 -23.60
C ILE A 588 13.64 1.22 -24.46
N GLU A 589 14.72 1.90 -24.83
CA GLU A 589 15.93 1.30 -25.35
C GLU A 589 17.09 1.66 -24.41
N ASP A 590 17.74 0.65 -23.88
CA ASP A 590 18.89 0.77 -22.99
C ASP A 590 19.97 -0.27 -23.37
N ALA A 591 20.95 -0.49 -22.50
CA ALA A 591 22.01 -1.47 -22.71
C ALA A 591 21.51 -2.93 -22.87
N ASN A 592 20.29 -3.23 -22.42
CA ASN A 592 19.66 -4.55 -22.52
C ASN A 592 18.77 -4.70 -23.77
N GLY A 593 18.69 -3.65 -24.59
CA GLY A 593 17.90 -3.64 -25.83
C GLY A 593 16.57 -2.88 -25.70
N VAL A 594 15.62 -3.19 -26.59
CA VAL A 594 14.32 -2.52 -26.69
C VAL A 594 13.26 -3.35 -25.96
N HIS A 595 12.65 -2.78 -24.93
CA HIS A 595 11.63 -3.44 -24.12
C HIS A 595 10.49 -2.49 -23.73
N SER A 596 9.37 -3.03 -23.24
CA SER A 596 8.25 -2.20 -22.75
C SER A 596 8.67 -1.51 -21.45
N ALA A 597 8.26 -0.25 -21.29
CA ALA A 597 8.51 0.46 -20.03
C ALA A 597 7.70 -0.17 -18.88
N PRO A 598 8.28 -0.29 -17.67
CA PRO A 598 7.52 -0.62 -16.46
C PRO A 598 6.35 0.37 -16.26
N GLU A 599 5.21 -0.09 -15.73
CA GLU A 599 4.01 0.75 -15.61
C GLU A 599 4.28 2.02 -14.79
N SER A 600 5.06 1.93 -13.71
CA SER A 600 5.45 3.10 -12.90
C SER A 600 6.19 4.19 -13.70
N LEU A 601 7.02 3.79 -14.66
CA LEU A 601 7.71 4.73 -15.55
C LEU A 601 6.77 5.24 -16.65
N ALA A 602 5.88 4.39 -17.15
CA ALA A 602 4.84 4.79 -18.10
C ALA A 602 3.92 5.87 -17.51
N GLU A 603 3.52 5.72 -16.25
CA GLU A 603 2.75 6.74 -15.52
C GLU A 603 3.52 8.06 -15.35
N GLN A 604 4.80 8.02 -15.01
CA GLN A 604 5.63 9.21 -14.88
C GLN A 604 5.73 9.97 -16.22
N ILE A 605 5.94 9.25 -17.33
CA ILE A 605 6.00 9.83 -18.67
C ILE A 605 4.63 10.41 -19.05
N ARG A 606 3.54 9.69 -18.81
CA ARG A 606 2.16 10.16 -19.04
C ARG A 606 1.90 11.47 -18.29
N GLY A 607 2.23 11.51 -17.01
CA GLY A 607 2.10 12.71 -16.19
C GLY A 607 2.97 13.87 -16.69
N THR A 608 4.17 13.62 -17.18
CA THR A 608 5.04 14.65 -17.78
C THR A 608 4.43 15.22 -19.07
N VAL A 609 3.89 14.38 -19.93
CA VAL A 609 3.20 14.83 -21.16
C VAL A 609 1.94 15.65 -20.85
N GLN A 610 1.17 15.25 -19.85
CA GLN A 610 -0.04 15.98 -19.43
C GLN A 610 0.25 17.34 -18.81
N ARG A 611 1.42 17.52 -18.19
CA ARG A 611 1.86 18.78 -17.57
C ARG A 611 2.65 19.66 -18.51
N ASP A 612 2.91 19.26 -19.77
CA ASP A 612 3.56 20.12 -20.73
C ASP A 612 2.78 21.42 -20.89
N THR A 613 3.50 22.52 -20.69
CA THR A 613 2.89 23.85 -20.55
C THR A 613 2.19 24.35 -21.81
N VAL A 614 2.57 23.90 -23.00
CA VAL A 614 1.92 24.31 -24.26
C VAL A 614 0.53 23.67 -24.39
N PRO A 615 0.36 22.33 -24.43
CA PRO A 615 -0.95 21.73 -24.50
C PRO A 615 -1.83 21.97 -23.27
N LEU A 616 -1.22 22.09 -22.08
CA LEU A 616 -1.96 22.33 -20.85
C LEU A 616 -2.63 23.71 -20.83
N LEU A 617 -1.88 24.78 -21.16
CA LEU A 617 -2.43 26.13 -21.22
C LEU A 617 -3.50 26.26 -22.32
N LEU A 618 -3.35 25.56 -23.45
CA LEU A 618 -4.39 25.50 -24.48
C LEU A 618 -5.64 24.77 -24.01
N ALA A 619 -5.48 23.64 -23.34
CA ALA A 619 -6.60 22.87 -22.79
C ALA A 619 -7.38 23.64 -21.74
N LEU A 620 -6.68 24.39 -20.88
CA LEU A 620 -7.28 25.32 -19.91
C LEU A 620 -8.03 26.45 -20.62
N ALA A 621 -7.42 27.08 -21.63
CA ALA A 621 -8.04 28.16 -22.39
C ALA A 621 -9.24 27.71 -23.25
N ASP A 622 -9.26 26.47 -23.66
CA ASP A 622 -10.35 25.85 -24.42
C ASP A 622 -11.45 25.27 -23.50
N GLY A 623 -11.31 25.34 -22.16
CA GLY A 623 -12.26 24.78 -21.20
C GLY A 623 -12.33 23.25 -21.19
N LYS A 624 -11.29 22.57 -21.70
CA LYS A 624 -11.21 21.10 -21.73
C LYS A 624 -10.72 20.51 -20.42
N VAL A 625 -10.16 21.34 -19.54
CA VAL A 625 -9.61 21.00 -18.23
C VAL A 625 -10.23 21.94 -17.21
N THR A 626 -10.66 21.41 -16.09
CA THR A 626 -11.25 22.20 -15.00
C THR A 626 -10.15 22.91 -14.22
N ALA A 627 -10.33 24.18 -13.93
CA ALA A 627 -9.43 24.95 -13.08
C ALA A 627 -10.19 25.95 -12.22
N THR A 628 -9.71 26.12 -10.99
CA THR A 628 -10.21 27.12 -10.03
C THR A 628 -9.08 28.08 -9.69
N ALA A 629 -9.36 29.38 -9.70
CA ALA A 629 -8.38 30.36 -9.24
C ALA A 629 -8.27 30.29 -7.72
N THR A 630 -7.03 30.38 -7.25
CA THR A 630 -6.71 30.45 -5.83
C THR A 630 -5.51 31.37 -5.63
N ASP A 631 -5.35 31.90 -4.44
CA ASP A 631 -4.14 32.57 -4.02
C ASP A 631 -3.36 31.64 -3.10
N THR A 632 -2.07 31.53 -3.30
CA THR A 632 -1.19 30.72 -2.44
C THR A 632 -0.06 31.58 -1.89
N VAL A 633 0.52 31.16 -0.75
CA VAL A 633 1.70 31.81 -0.20
C VAL A 633 2.95 31.15 -0.76
N ASP A 634 3.80 31.93 -1.38
CA ASP A 634 5.10 31.49 -1.90
C ASP A 634 6.19 32.48 -1.51
N GLY A 635 7.24 32.00 -0.81
CA GLY A 635 8.30 32.88 -0.31
C GLY A 635 7.82 33.98 0.63
N GLY A 636 6.69 33.82 1.32
CA GLY A 636 6.08 34.81 2.21
C GLY A 636 5.21 35.88 1.49
N GLN A 637 5.00 35.74 0.19
CA GLN A 637 4.13 36.62 -0.61
C GLN A 637 2.90 35.83 -1.13
N THR A 638 1.76 36.51 -1.15
CA THR A 638 0.56 35.95 -1.80
C THR A 638 0.70 36.09 -3.31
N VAL A 639 0.61 34.98 -4.03
CA VAL A 639 0.78 34.88 -5.48
C VAL A 639 -0.39 34.19 -6.14
N PRO A 640 -0.74 34.53 -7.40
CA PRO A 640 -1.87 33.94 -8.09
C PRO A 640 -1.55 32.48 -8.49
N ALA A 641 -2.51 31.57 -8.29
CA ALA A 641 -2.39 30.17 -8.64
C ALA A 641 -3.67 29.63 -9.28
N LEU A 642 -3.55 28.47 -9.93
CA LEU A 642 -4.67 27.67 -10.43
C LEU A 642 -4.58 26.26 -9.86
N ASP A 643 -5.65 25.80 -9.24
CA ASP A 643 -5.86 24.39 -8.97
C ASP A 643 -6.47 23.73 -10.19
N VAL A 644 -5.74 22.79 -10.79
CA VAL A 644 -6.07 22.17 -12.07
C VAL A 644 -6.39 20.69 -11.85
N ALA A 645 -7.57 20.26 -12.30
CA ALA A 645 -7.99 18.87 -12.27
C ALA A 645 -7.78 18.23 -13.66
N LEU A 646 -6.71 17.45 -13.81
CA LEU A 646 -6.42 16.70 -15.01
C LEU A 646 -7.14 15.34 -15.00
N PRO A 647 -7.78 14.93 -16.11
CA PRO A 647 -8.42 13.61 -16.19
C PRO A 647 -7.42 12.47 -15.94
N GLY A 648 -7.71 11.60 -14.97
CA GLY A 648 -6.86 10.45 -14.64
C GLY A 648 -5.50 10.78 -14.05
N ALA A 649 -5.27 12.01 -13.59
CA ALA A 649 -4.04 12.44 -12.96
C ALA A 649 -4.31 13.05 -11.57
N LYS A 650 -3.27 13.11 -10.74
CA LYS A 650 -3.33 13.76 -9.43
C LYS A 650 -3.50 15.28 -9.57
N PRO A 651 -4.07 15.96 -8.56
CA PRO A 651 -4.22 17.41 -8.57
C PRO A 651 -2.91 18.13 -8.87
N LEU A 652 -2.99 19.17 -9.68
CA LEU A 652 -1.88 20.00 -10.12
C LEU A 652 -2.16 21.45 -9.75
N MET A 653 -1.29 22.06 -8.98
CA MET A 653 -1.33 23.51 -8.72
C MET A 653 -0.31 24.23 -9.61
N LEU A 654 -0.77 25.19 -10.39
CA LEU A 654 0.07 26.08 -11.20
C LEU A 654 0.17 27.43 -10.52
N ILE A 655 1.38 27.88 -10.21
CA ILE A 655 1.68 29.14 -9.52
C ILE A 655 2.34 30.08 -10.52
N PHE A 656 1.81 31.29 -10.64
CA PHE A 656 2.24 32.26 -11.63
C PHE A 656 3.00 33.43 -10.97
N ASP A 657 4.02 33.90 -11.66
CA ASP A 657 4.72 35.11 -11.26
C ASP A 657 3.78 36.32 -11.34
N PRO A 658 3.59 37.10 -10.27
CA PRO A 658 2.59 38.18 -10.23
C PRO A 658 2.89 39.33 -11.19
N ALA A 659 4.15 39.57 -11.57
CA ALA A 659 4.55 40.65 -12.45
C ALA A 659 4.45 40.27 -13.92
N THR A 660 4.83 39.03 -14.29
CA THR A 660 4.90 38.58 -15.69
C THR A 660 3.75 37.66 -16.08
N THR A 661 3.06 37.09 -15.12
CA THR A 661 2.03 36.02 -15.30
C THR A 661 2.55 34.76 -16.01
N LEU A 662 3.88 34.61 -16.09
CA LEU A 662 4.49 33.38 -16.54
C LEU A 662 4.42 32.32 -15.43
N LEU A 663 4.39 31.05 -15.79
CA LEU A 663 4.38 29.95 -14.83
C LEU A 663 5.68 29.96 -14.02
N ALA A 664 5.60 30.22 -12.72
CA ALA A 664 6.76 30.22 -11.83
C ALA A 664 7.01 28.84 -11.23
N LYS A 665 5.94 28.13 -10.86
CA LYS A 665 6.02 26.80 -10.24
C LYS A 665 4.84 25.91 -10.62
N ALA A 666 5.09 24.61 -10.60
CA ALA A 666 4.04 23.59 -10.62
C ALA A 666 4.22 22.66 -9.41
N ARG A 667 3.16 22.47 -8.62
CA ARG A 667 3.14 21.54 -7.47
C ARG A 667 2.20 20.39 -7.75
N TYR A 668 2.68 19.17 -7.54
CA TYR A 668 1.90 17.94 -7.74
C TYR A 668 2.49 16.79 -6.95
N ARG A 669 1.81 15.64 -6.94
CA ARG A 669 2.29 14.45 -6.26
C ARG A 669 2.64 13.36 -7.26
N VAL A 670 3.67 12.57 -6.96
CA VAL A 670 4.04 11.37 -7.72
C VAL A 670 4.21 10.18 -6.80
N ASN A 671 3.90 8.98 -7.28
CA ASN A 671 4.28 7.75 -6.60
C ASN A 671 5.81 7.61 -6.64
N SER A 672 6.47 7.47 -5.51
CA SER A 672 7.94 7.54 -5.46
C SER A 672 8.64 6.24 -5.14
N SER A 673 7.93 5.18 -4.79
CA SER A 673 8.54 3.92 -4.32
C SER A 673 7.67 2.71 -4.64
N PRO A 674 8.29 1.51 -4.79
CA PRO A 674 7.57 0.24 -4.75
C PRO A 674 6.68 0.08 -3.49
N ASP A 675 6.98 0.82 -2.41
CA ASP A 675 6.26 0.79 -1.14
C ASP A 675 5.11 1.81 -1.02
N GLY A 676 4.72 2.47 -2.13
CA GLY A 676 3.43 3.15 -2.26
C GLY A 676 3.27 4.54 -1.63
N GLY A 677 4.34 5.26 -1.27
CA GLY A 677 4.25 6.62 -0.72
C GLY A 677 4.19 7.71 -1.80
N ASP A 678 3.20 8.62 -1.72
CA ASP A 678 3.16 9.85 -2.53
C ASP A 678 4.24 10.83 -2.05
N VAL A 679 5.02 11.34 -3.00
CA VAL A 679 5.99 12.41 -2.74
C VAL A 679 5.52 13.70 -3.38
N ASN A 680 5.56 14.78 -2.61
CA ASN A 680 5.33 16.12 -3.13
C ASN A 680 6.48 16.50 -4.06
N VAL A 681 6.13 16.93 -5.25
CA VAL A 681 7.06 17.45 -6.26
C VAL A 681 6.73 18.91 -6.52
N GLU A 682 7.75 19.73 -6.53
CA GLU A 682 7.69 21.12 -6.95
C GLU A 682 8.65 21.31 -8.12
N GLU A 683 8.13 21.75 -9.26
CA GLU A 683 8.91 22.18 -10.41
C GLU A 683 8.97 23.70 -10.40
N ILE A 684 10.17 24.28 -10.41
CA ILE A 684 10.43 25.72 -10.40
C ILE A 684 10.99 26.12 -11.75
N TYR A 685 10.31 27.03 -12.43
CA TYR A 685 10.65 27.51 -13.78
C TYR A 685 11.31 28.87 -13.69
N SER A 686 12.46 29.04 -14.32
CA SER A 686 13.21 30.29 -14.31
C SER A 686 14.00 30.52 -15.62
N ASP A 687 14.67 31.65 -15.75
CA ASP A 687 15.45 32.01 -16.95
C ASP A 687 14.58 31.94 -18.21
N TYR A 688 13.45 32.65 -18.19
CA TYR A 688 12.55 32.73 -19.34
C TYR A 688 13.19 33.53 -20.48
N ARG A 689 13.28 32.90 -21.64
CA ARG A 689 13.81 33.52 -22.88
C ARG A 689 12.76 33.52 -23.96
N ASP A 690 12.88 34.51 -24.87
CA ASP A 690 12.04 34.56 -26.05
C ASP A 690 12.64 33.71 -27.18
N VAL A 691 11.87 32.79 -27.67
CA VAL A 691 12.20 31.95 -28.83
C VAL A 691 11.10 32.14 -29.85
N ASN A 692 11.33 32.98 -30.84
CA ASN A 692 10.38 33.32 -31.91
C ASN A 692 8.97 33.67 -31.38
N GLY A 693 8.92 34.51 -30.32
CA GLY A 693 7.67 34.93 -29.67
C GLY A 693 7.14 34.01 -28.57
N LEU A 694 7.70 32.81 -28.42
CA LEU A 694 7.34 31.86 -27.33
C LEU A 694 8.26 32.10 -26.13
N LYS A 695 7.67 32.29 -24.93
CA LYS A 695 8.45 32.38 -23.67
C LYS A 695 8.73 30.98 -23.14
N VAL A 696 10.00 30.57 -23.15
CA VAL A 696 10.48 29.27 -22.75
C VAL A 696 11.36 29.40 -21.51
N ALA A 697 11.09 28.58 -20.47
CA ALA A 697 11.96 28.50 -19.30
C ALA A 697 13.23 27.70 -19.65
N PHE A 698 14.39 28.30 -19.56
CA PHE A 698 15.68 27.68 -19.84
C PHE A 698 16.29 26.98 -18.62
N LYS A 699 15.71 27.19 -17.44
CA LYS A 699 16.07 26.46 -16.21
C LYS A 699 14.83 25.93 -15.53
N THR A 700 14.88 24.66 -15.16
CA THR A 700 13.86 24.02 -14.34
C THR A 700 14.55 23.28 -13.19
N GLU A 701 14.16 23.57 -11.96
CA GLU A 701 14.56 22.83 -10.76
C GLU A 701 13.39 21.99 -10.28
N LEU A 702 13.61 20.69 -10.10
CA LEU A 702 12.62 19.79 -9.53
C LEU A 702 13.06 19.42 -8.11
N ARG A 703 12.19 19.67 -7.15
CA ARG A 703 12.34 19.29 -5.75
C ARG A 703 11.42 18.14 -5.42
N ARG A 704 11.94 17.17 -4.68
CA ARG A 704 11.15 16.07 -4.10
C ARG A 704 11.20 16.16 -2.58
N ALA A 705 10.06 16.14 -1.93
CA ALA A 705 9.95 16.31 -0.48
C ALA A 705 10.72 17.57 0.02
N GLY A 706 10.67 18.66 -0.74
CA GLY A 706 11.37 19.91 -0.42
C GLY A 706 12.86 19.95 -0.77
N ALA A 707 13.52 18.82 -1.04
CA ALA A 707 14.95 18.78 -1.39
C ALA A 707 15.17 18.84 -2.91
N PRO A 708 16.19 19.60 -3.41
CA PRO A 708 16.54 19.61 -4.83
C PRO A 708 16.94 18.21 -5.30
N ALA A 709 16.24 17.66 -6.28
CA ALA A 709 16.48 16.34 -6.83
C ALA A 709 17.04 16.39 -8.26
N VAL A 710 16.50 17.28 -9.10
CA VAL A 710 16.87 17.38 -10.51
C VAL A 710 16.97 18.85 -10.93
N ASN A 711 18.01 19.21 -11.63
CA ASN A 711 18.12 20.50 -12.31
C ASN A 711 18.26 20.28 -13.81
N ARG A 712 17.42 20.91 -14.62
CA ARG A 712 17.51 20.90 -16.08
C ARG A 712 17.88 22.28 -16.59
N THR A 713 18.91 22.34 -17.42
CA THR A 713 19.29 23.54 -18.14
C THR A 713 19.17 23.31 -19.65
N VAL A 714 18.31 24.05 -20.31
CA VAL A 714 18.11 24.01 -21.77
C VAL A 714 19.28 24.70 -22.45
N ARG A 715 19.82 24.06 -23.48
CA ARG A 715 20.87 24.64 -24.36
C ARG A 715 20.29 25.23 -25.62
N THR A 716 19.45 24.41 -26.30
CA THR A 716 18.74 24.85 -27.51
C THR A 716 17.27 24.45 -27.40
N PHE A 717 16.41 25.30 -27.93
CA PHE A 717 14.96 25.04 -28.03
C PHE A 717 14.46 25.48 -29.38
N GLU A 718 13.89 24.57 -30.13
CA GLU A 718 13.35 24.83 -31.48
C GLU A 718 11.94 24.23 -31.54
N PHE A 719 11.04 24.91 -32.24
CA PHE A 719 9.69 24.39 -32.50
C PHE A 719 9.31 24.49 -33.98
N ASN A 720 8.35 23.71 -34.38
CA ASN A 720 7.93 23.57 -35.79
C ASN A 720 9.07 23.13 -36.73
N VAL A 721 10.01 22.36 -36.20
CA VAL A 721 11.08 21.73 -36.99
C VAL A 721 10.61 20.41 -37.60
N PRO A 722 11.10 20.03 -38.79
CA PRO A 722 10.82 18.71 -39.35
C PRO A 722 11.32 17.58 -38.43
N ILE A 723 10.46 16.64 -38.08
CA ILE A 723 10.79 15.49 -37.26
C ILE A 723 10.37 14.22 -38.01
N ASP A 724 11.33 13.28 -38.14
CA ASP A 724 11.04 11.98 -38.72
C ASP A 724 10.11 11.17 -37.80
N SER A 725 9.00 10.69 -38.37
CA SER A 725 8.03 9.87 -37.65
C SER A 725 8.60 8.53 -37.17
N ALA A 726 9.65 8.03 -37.83
CA ALA A 726 10.32 6.78 -37.47
C ALA A 726 10.97 6.87 -36.08
N LEU A 727 11.31 8.07 -35.58
CA LEU A 727 11.89 8.27 -34.24
C LEU A 727 10.97 7.81 -33.10
N PHE A 728 9.66 7.76 -33.34
CA PHE A 728 8.66 7.35 -32.34
C PHE A 728 8.17 5.91 -32.54
N SER A 729 8.64 5.22 -33.56
CA SER A 729 8.29 3.82 -33.81
C SER A 729 9.19 2.91 -32.98
N LYS A 730 8.61 1.85 -32.40
CA LYS A 730 9.40 0.83 -31.71
C LYS A 730 10.27 0.11 -32.72
N PRO A 731 11.59 0.03 -32.54
CA PRO A 731 12.46 -0.78 -33.38
C PRO A 731 12.00 -2.25 -33.38
N SER A 732 12.07 -2.88 -34.54
CA SER A 732 11.64 -4.28 -34.75
C SER A 732 12.56 -5.27 -34.05
#